data_55221de84437afd055e5490eb800a76e
#
_entry.id   55221de84437afd055e5490eb800a76e
#
_cell.length_a   1.000
_cell.length_b   1.000
_cell.length_c   1.000
_cell.angle_alpha   90.00
_cell.angle_beta   90.00
_cell.angle_gamma   90.00
#
_symmetry.space_group_name_H-M   'P 1'
#
loop_
_entity.id
_entity.type
_entity.pdbx_description
1 polymer ?
#
loop_
_entity_poly.entity_id
_entity_poly.type
_entity_poly.pdbx_seq_one_letter_code
_entity_poly.pdbx_strand_id
1 'polypeptide(L)'
;MRKINRAGEGHSPAPAGRKVNVSNSRRESQPGPRRGREPKEPKEPREKGRHPILRFIGRTIATLICLGIMAGSLVAVGAVYYVVQATANDGDLLDLDNIELSQSSVVMATDPDTGAQVEYATLRSSNSHRVWADLEQIPTNLQYAFICTEDKDFYNEPGVNFKRTIGAMVNEYLLPIYSSKQGASTLEQQLIKNLTDDKSASGIEGALRKLREIYRALCLSRSYSKETILEAYLNTISFTGTIQGVQTAANEYFNKDVSQLTLWECATIASITKNPTNYNPYTNPENLINRRNFLMYNMWQQGVISEEDYRNAAAQPLVLAEEEDTKKNSSVTSYFTDALFTELVQDIMDKENISESEAQKLLYTGGFTVESTVNTKVQSAMENLMLNTDDAYFPAGWHEEEVTSISDDDVQVMNEDGTPKTRTGDDGTVYYYRNVRTQAAMVTLDYDGNVIAIVGGLGEKNKSLSLNRAYSVTRQTGSTIKPIGAYALGVEYGLVNWSTMLNNSPLYQKQDMVIRDEDYCRKNGLMGLSDKQLRAYPNAWRSWPRNYGGNYGDNSDVPLWNGLARSLNTIAVRVGDLVGASNIFNFVYNTLQLNTLDPVNDVGLAQMVMGSQTHGVTPTALAAAFQIFYDGQYTTPHLYTRVLDRDGNIYLENNSTSYQALTPDTAYVMN
;
A
#
# COMPACT_ATOMS: atom_id res chain seq x y z
N MET A 1 -34.50 42.51 -9.08
CA MET A 1 -35.39 43.48 -9.82
C MET A 1 -35.77 42.85 -11.15
N ARG A 2 -37.11 42.79 -11.36
CA ARG A 2 -37.85 42.61 -12.63
C ARG A 2 -37.46 41.38 -13.51
N LYS A 3 -38.27 40.32 -13.54
CA LYS A 3 -39.63 40.09 -14.13
C LYS A 3 -39.75 40.61 -15.57
N ILE A 4 -40.13 39.70 -16.46
CA ILE A 4 -41.35 39.71 -17.30
C ILE A 4 -41.04 38.74 -18.47
N ASN A 5 -41.67 37.62 -18.63
CA ASN A 5 -42.98 37.23 -19.10
C ASN A 5 -43.21 37.26 -20.63
N ARG A 6 -43.72 36.15 -21.04
CA ARG A 6 -44.80 35.78 -21.99
C ARG A 6 -44.39 35.56 -23.44
N ALA A 7 -44.77 34.51 -24.03
CA ALA A 7 -45.99 33.73 -24.32
C ALA A 7 -46.31 33.76 -25.83
N GLY A 8 -46.87 32.73 -26.32
CA GLY A 8 -47.59 32.64 -27.62
C GLY A 8 -47.22 31.37 -28.37
N GLU A 9 -47.94 30.28 -28.16
CA GLU A 9 -49.12 29.85 -28.93
C GLU A 9 -48.82 29.84 -30.45
N GLY A 10 -48.90 28.74 -31.11
CA GLY A 10 -50.07 28.15 -31.56
C GLY A 10 -49.88 27.09 -32.66
N HIS A 11 -50.67 26.10 -32.55
CA HIS A 11 -51.38 25.33 -33.58
C HIS A 11 -50.66 24.27 -34.45
N SER A 12 -51.09 23.06 -34.16
CA SER A 12 -51.34 21.97 -35.14
C SER A 12 -52.24 22.47 -36.29
N PRO A 13 -52.23 21.77 -37.45
CA PRO A 13 -53.05 20.54 -37.53
C PRO A 13 -52.48 19.46 -38.48
N ALA A 14 -52.90 18.27 -38.26
CA ALA A 14 -53.12 17.24 -39.26
C ALA A 14 -54.29 17.63 -40.17
N PRO A 15 -54.52 17.08 -41.34
CA PRO A 15 -55.08 15.72 -41.44
C PRO A 15 -54.86 14.95 -42.77
N ALA A 16 -55.28 13.72 -42.72
CA ALA A 16 -56.04 12.95 -43.74
C ALA A 16 -55.30 12.61 -45.07
N GLY A 17 -55.39 11.51 -45.59
CA GLY A 17 -56.47 10.54 -45.69
C GLY A 17 -56.50 9.95 -47.08
N ARG A 18 -57.12 8.84 -47.15
CA ARG A 18 -57.85 8.23 -48.30
C ARG A 18 -57.09 7.19 -49.08
N LYS A 19 -57.60 6.01 -48.90
CA LYS A 19 -58.77 5.35 -49.56
C LYS A 19 -58.39 4.76 -50.91
N VAL A 20 -58.72 3.51 -50.99
CA VAL A 20 -59.91 2.84 -51.55
C VAL A 20 -59.57 2.42 -53.01
N ASN A 21 -59.87 1.32 -53.53
CA ASN A 21 -61.09 0.50 -53.70
C ASN A 21 -60.75 -0.78 -54.47
N VAL A 22 -61.35 -1.90 -54.19
CA VAL A 22 -62.62 -2.40 -54.67
C VAL A 22 -62.65 -2.62 -56.19
N SER A 23 -62.89 -3.78 -56.68
CA SER A 23 -64.24 -4.33 -57.03
C SER A 23 -64.10 -5.58 -57.85
N ASN A 24 -64.85 -6.56 -57.55
CA ASN A 24 -66.08 -6.98 -58.23
C ASN A 24 -65.88 -7.52 -59.58
N SER A 25 -66.37 -8.71 -59.89
CA SER A 25 -67.80 -9.03 -60.18
C SER A 25 -67.91 -10.50 -60.55
N ARG A 26 -68.81 -11.18 -59.97
CA ARG A 26 -70.04 -11.77 -60.48
C ARG A 26 -70.01 -12.41 -61.89
N ARG A 27 -70.35 -13.70 -61.92
CA ARG A 27 -71.54 -14.11 -62.59
C ARG A 27 -72.03 -15.50 -62.22
N GLU A 28 -73.28 -15.51 -61.92
CA GLU A 28 -74.21 -16.65 -61.74
C GLU A 28 -74.35 -17.42 -63.07
N SER A 29 -74.64 -18.69 -62.91
CA SER A 29 -75.76 -19.37 -63.59
C SER A 29 -76.01 -20.76 -63.00
N GLN A 30 -77.24 -20.91 -62.54
CA GLN A 30 -77.94 -22.19 -62.29
C GLN A 30 -78.59 -22.58 -63.66
N PRO A 31 -79.41 -23.70 -63.76
CA PRO A 31 -79.48 -24.99 -62.99
C PRO A 31 -79.77 -26.20 -63.93
N GLY A 32 -79.86 -27.32 -63.26
CA GLY A 32 -80.77 -28.38 -63.79
C GLY A 32 -80.19 -29.81 -63.76
N PRO A 33 -81.07 -30.81 -63.76
CA PRO A 33 -81.19 -31.69 -62.61
C PRO A 33 -81.03 -33.22 -62.97
N ARG A 34 -81.05 -34.02 -61.87
CA ARG A 34 -81.40 -35.43 -61.73
C ARG A 34 -80.40 -36.52 -62.11
N ARG A 35 -80.01 -37.33 -61.16
CA ARG A 35 -80.60 -38.66 -60.76
C ARG A 35 -79.85 -39.29 -59.60
N GLY A 36 -80.61 -39.83 -58.70
CA GLY A 36 -80.21 -40.45 -57.47
C GLY A 36 -79.38 -41.72 -57.60
N ARG A 37 -78.65 -41.97 -56.58
CA ARG A 37 -78.23 -43.27 -56.08
C ARG A 37 -78.05 -43.20 -54.56
N GLU A 38 -78.50 -44.23 -53.90
CA GLU A 38 -78.64 -44.49 -52.51
C GLU A 38 -77.40 -44.22 -51.64
N PRO A 39 -77.63 -43.97 -50.35
CA PRO A 39 -76.58 -43.63 -49.43
C PRO A 39 -75.78 -44.87 -49.00
N LYS A 40 -74.42 -44.78 -49.18
CA LYS A 40 -73.50 -45.68 -48.49
C LYS A 40 -73.23 -45.13 -47.11
N GLU A 41 -73.37 -45.99 -46.07
CA GLU A 41 -73.08 -45.75 -44.66
C GLU A 41 -71.71 -45.07 -44.46
N PRO A 42 -71.62 -44.14 -43.48
CA PRO A 42 -70.38 -43.48 -43.15
C PRO A 42 -69.40 -44.48 -42.49
N LYS A 43 -68.21 -44.67 -43.07
CA LYS A 43 -67.17 -45.39 -42.44
C LYS A 43 -66.68 -44.51 -41.28
N GLU A 44 -66.71 -45.02 -40.04
CA GLU A 44 -66.17 -44.48 -38.83
C GLU A 44 -64.67 -44.11 -39.06
N PRO A 45 -64.20 -42.93 -38.61
CA PRO A 45 -62.77 -42.57 -38.68
C PRO A 45 -62.02 -43.49 -37.72
N ARG A 46 -61.08 -44.26 -38.27
CA ARG A 46 -60.09 -44.99 -37.48
C ARG A 46 -59.32 -44.02 -36.63
N GLU A 47 -59.59 -43.97 -35.34
CA GLU A 47 -58.75 -43.35 -34.33
C GLU A 47 -57.34 -43.97 -34.39
N LYS A 48 -56.39 -43.18 -34.89
CA LYS A 48 -54.98 -43.50 -34.71
C LYS A 48 -54.70 -43.48 -33.21
N GLY A 49 -54.51 -44.63 -32.64
CA GLY A 49 -54.19 -44.82 -31.22
C GLY A 49 -52.93 -43.99 -30.89
N ARG A 50 -53.16 -42.83 -30.33
CA ARG A 50 -52.10 -42.03 -29.70
C ARG A 50 -51.87 -42.65 -28.34
N HIS A 51 -50.70 -43.33 -28.15
CA HIS A 51 -50.30 -43.95 -26.90
C HIS A 51 -50.39 -42.92 -25.75
N PRO A 52 -51.22 -43.11 -24.71
CA PRO A 52 -51.41 -42.18 -23.61
C PRO A 52 -50.12 -41.98 -22.83
N ILE A 53 -49.24 -42.98 -22.80
CA ILE A 53 -47.91 -42.92 -22.16
C ILE A 53 -46.98 -41.89 -22.83
N LEU A 54 -46.96 -41.82 -24.16
CA LEU A 54 -46.16 -40.82 -24.87
C LEU A 54 -46.61 -39.37 -24.61
N ARG A 55 -47.96 -39.19 -24.48
CA ARG A 55 -48.50 -37.87 -24.11
C ARG A 55 -48.18 -37.48 -22.67
N PHE A 56 -48.20 -38.45 -21.76
CA PHE A 56 -47.85 -38.24 -20.36
C PHE A 56 -46.36 -37.88 -20.26
N ILE A 57 -45.46 -38.64 -20.86
CA ILE A 57 -44.00 -38.37 -20.92
C ILE A 57 -43.75 -37.00 -21.55
N GLY A 58 -44.36 -36.67 -22.68
CA GLY A 58 -44.18 -35.36 -23.35
C GLY A 58 -44.66 -34.20 -22.48
N ARG A 59 -45.80 -34.35 -21.74
CA ARG A 59 -46.24 -33.32 -20.79
C ARG A 59 -45.30 -33.17 -19.59
N THR A 60 -44.82 -34.27 -19.02
CA THR A 60 -43.89 -34.25 -17.91
C THR A 60 -42.58 -33.59 -18.30
N ILE A 61 -42.01 -33.91 -19.46
CA ILE A 61 -40.81 -33.28 -20.00
C ILE A 61 -41.06 -31.77 -20.23
N ALA A 62 -42.18 -31.40 -20.85
CA ALA A 62 -42.51 -29.98 -21.05
C ALA A 62 -42.67 -29.22 -19.73
N THR A 63 -43.29 -29.84 -18.71
CA THR A 63 -43.42 -29.23 -17.37
C THR A 63 -42.04 -29.07 -16.70
N LEU A 64 -41.18 -30.08 -16.79
CA LEU A 64 -39.82 -29.98 -16.26
C LEU A 64 -38.98 -28.89 -16.96
N ILE A 65 -39.14 -28.77 -18.28
CA ILE A 65 -38.49 -27.68 -19.06
C ILE A 65 -39.07 -26.32 -18.62
N CYS A 66 -40.38 -26.17 -18.47
CA CYS A 66 -40.98 -24.93 -17.98
C CYS A 66 -40.53 -24.57 -16.57
N LEU A 67 -40.48 -25.55 -15.67
CA LEU A 67 -39.95 -25.35 -14.30
C LEU A 67 -38.45 -24.95 -14.31
N GLY A 68 -37.67 -25.58 -15.20
CA GLY A 68 -36.26 -25.23 -15.41
C GLY A 68 -36.10 -23.80 -15.92
N ILE A 69 -36.92 -23.38 -16.89
CA ILE A 69 -36.92 -21.99 -17.42
C ILE A 69 -37.32 -21.00 -16.32
N MET A 70 -38.37 -21.30 -15.53
CA MET A 70 -38.80 -20.44 -14.43
C MET A 70 -37.73 -20.31 -13.35
N ALA A 71 -37.12 -21.41 -12.92
CA ALA A 71 -36.03 -21.38 -11.96
C ALA A 71 -34.84 -20.60 -12.51
N GLY A 72 -34.45 -20.82 -13.76
CA GLY A 72 -33.39 -20.07 -14.44
C GLY A 72 -33.69 -18.57 -14.54
N SER A 73 -34.96 -18.20 -14.81
CA SER A 73 -35.38 -16.79 -14.86
C SER A 73 -35.30 -16.12 -13.48
N LEU A 74 -35.66 -16.81 -12.41
CA LEU A 74 -35.56 -16.30 -11.04
C LEU A 74 -34.06 -16.07 -10.64
N VAL A 75 -33.19 -17.01 -10.98
CA VAL A 75 -31.74 -16.87 -10.78
C VAL A 75 -31.21 -15.70 -11.58
N ALA A 76 -31.61 -15.53 -12.83
CA ALA A 76 -31.20 -14.41 -13.67
C ALA A 76 -31.64 -13.05 -13.11
N VAL A 77 -32.88 -12.93 -12.64
CA VAL A 77 -33.41 -11.73 -11.99
C VAL A 77 -32.62 -11.42 -10.70
N GLY A 78 -32.37 -12.45 -9.87
CA GLY A 78 -31.51 -12.29 -8.67
C GLY A 78 -30.09 -11.84 -8.99
N ALA A 79 -29.50 -12.39 -10.03
CA ALA A 79 -28.15 -11.99 -10.49
C ALA A 79 -28.13 -10.54 -10.99
N VAL A 80 -29.12 -10.11 -11.78
CA VAL A 80 -29.24 -8.71 -12.22
C VAL A 80 -29.43 -7.78 -11.03
N TYR A 81 -30.33 -8.11 -10.10
CA TYR A 81 -30.53 -7.31 -8.89
C TYR A 81 -29.24 -7.18 -8.07
N TYR A 82 -28.54 -8.29 -7.87
CA TYR A 82 -27.24 -8.28 -7.19
C TYR A 82 -26.22 -7.38 -7.88
N VAL A 83 -26.06 -7.49 -9.20
CA VAL A 83 -25.10 -6.68 -9.97
C VAL A 83 -25.42 -5.19 -9.84
N VAL A 84 -26.70 -4.81 -10.00
CA VAL A 84 -27.13 -3.41 -9.87
C VAL A 84 -26.84 -2.85 -8.48
N GLN A 85 -27.09 -3.63 -7.42
CA GLN A 85 -26.76 -3.19 -6.05
C GLN A 85 -25.26 -3.14 -5.79
N ALA A 86 -24.51 -4.13 -6.25
CA ALA A 86 -23.06 -4.22 -6.04
C ALA A 86 -22.26 -3.17 -6.84
N THR A 87 -22.85 -2.58 -7.88
CA THR A 87 -22.22 -1.58 -8.75
C THR A 87 -22.87 -0.20 -8.65
N ALA A 88 -23.75 0.01 -7.67
CA ALA A 88 -24.48 1.27 -7.51
C ALA A 88 -23.57 2.48 -7.23
N ASN A 89 -22.40 2.25 -6.64
CA ASN A 89 -21.43 3.29 -6.26
C ASN A 89 -20.19 3.31 -7.17
N ASP A 90 -20.25 2.66 -8.34
CA ASP A 90 -19.11 2.56 -9.25
C ASP A 90 -18.87 3.83 -10.11
N GLY A 91 -19.62 4.92 -9.87
CA GLY A 91 -19.54 6.14 -10.68
C GLY A 91 -18.11 6.67 -10.81
N ASP A 92 -17.44 6.85 -9.69
CA ASP A 92 -16.07 7.37 -9.64
C ASP A 92 -15.02 6.35 -10.13
N LEU A 93 -15.33 5.06 -9.99
CA LEU A 93 -14.42 3.97 -10.35
C LEU A 93 -14.33 3.75 -11.87
N LEU A 94 -15.37 4.13 -12.60
CA LEU A 94 -15.47 4.01 -14.06
C LEU A 94 -15.26 5.36 -14.78
N ASP A 95 -14.88 6.38 -14.04
CA ASP A 95 -14.58 7.69 -14.60
C ASP A 95 -13.16 7.70 -15.15
N LEU A 96 -13.03 7.45 -16.48
CA LEU A 96 -11.74 7.46 -17.17
C LEU A 96 -11.15 8.86 -17.28
N ASP A 97 -11.96 9.89 -17.25
CA ASP A 97 -11.51 11.28 -17.32
C ASP A 97 -10.74 11.65 -16.06
N ASN A 98 -11.13 11.09 -14.90
CA ASN A 98 -10.40 11.24 -13.64
C ASN A 98 -9.14 10.37 -13.53
N ILE A 99 -8.99 9.34 -14.34
CA ILE A 99 -7.73 8.56 -14.41
C ILE A 99 -6.63 9.38 -15.11
N GLU A 100 -6.97 10.13 -16.14
CA GLU A 100 -6.06 11.05 -16.83
C GLU A 100 -5.65 12.22 -15.92
N LEU A 101 -6.55 12.65 -15.02
CA LEU A 101 -6.33 13.71 -14.04
C LEU A 101 -5.54 13.28 -12.79
N SER A 102 -5.19 12.01 -12.64
CA SER A 102 -4.39 11.55 -11.50
C SER A 102 -2.95 12.06 -11.62
N GLN A 103 -2.69 13.22 -11.06
CA GLN A 103 -1.35 13.79 -10.96
C GLN A 103 -0.65 13.27 -9.70
N SER A 104 0.61 12.91 -9.83
CA SER A 104 1.43 12.57 -8.67
C SER A 104 1.59 13.78 -7.76
N SER A 105 1.50 13.57 -6.46
CA SER A 105 1.80 14.62 -5.50
C SER A 105 3.31 14.89 -5.43
N VAL A 106 3.67 16.14 -5.23
CA VAL A 106 5.05 16.60 -5.22
C VAL A 106 5.43 17.10 -3.83
N VAL A 107 6.59 16.68 -3.35
CA VAL A 107 7.18 17.17 -2.11
C VAL A 107 8.16 18.28 -2.45
N MET A 108 7.92 19.45 -1.90
CA MET A 108 8.78 20.63 -2.03
C MET A 108 9.67 20.76 -0.80
N ALA A 109 10.88 21.23 -1.01
CA ALA A 109 11.80 21.64 0.05
C ALA A 109 12.16 23.11 -0.14
N THR A 110 12.46 23.79 0.96
CA THR A 110 13.04 25.12 0.89
C THR A 110 14.55 24.98 0.73
N ASP A 111 15.12 25.48 -0.38
CA ASP A 111 16.56 25.52 -0.57
C ASP A 111 17.20 26.40 0.51
N PRO A 112 18.13 25.88 1.31
CA PRO A 112 18.67 26.60 2.46
C PRO A 112 19.58 27.79 2.10
N ASP A 113 20.05 27.91 0.85
CA ASP A 113 20.88 29.01 0.42
C ASP A 113 20.09 30.14 -0.21
N THR A 114 19.07 29.79 -0.97
CA THR A 114 18.31 30.77 -1.78
C THR A 114 16.92 31.08 -1.19
N GLY A 115 16.42 30.24 -0.29
CA GLY A 115 15.05 30.32 0.22
C GLY A 115 13.97 29.94 -0.81
N ALA A 116 14.36 29.47 -1.99
CA ALA A 116 13.44 29.07 -3.05
C ALA A 116 12.83 27.70 -2.77
N GLN A 117 11.57 27.50 -3.16
CA GLN A 117 10.95 26.19 -3.18
C GLN A 117 11.50 25.38 -4.35
N VAL A 118 12.02 24.19 -4.07
CA VAL A 118 12.53 23.23 -5.05
C VAL A 118 11.84 21.89 -4.88
N GLU A 119 11.65 21.18 -5.98
CA GLU A 119 11.14 19.81 -5.90
C GLU A 119 12.18 18.91 -5.23
N TYR A 120 11.77 18.26 -4.15
CA TYR A 120 12.60 17.31 -3.40
C TYR A 120 12.29 15.86 -3.78
N ALA A 121 11.01 15.52 -3.91
CA ALA A 121 10.56 14.18 -4.28
C ALA A 121 9.18 14.23 -4.91
N THR A 122 8.88 13.24 -5.73
CA THR A 122 7.51 12.99 -6.20
C THR A 122 6.97 11.77 -5.48
N LEU A 123 5.79 11.89 -4.84
CA LEU A 123 5.12 10.76 -4.20
C LEU A 123 4.44 9.91 -5.27
N ARG A 124 5.02 8.73 -5.50
CA ARG A 124 4.51 7.76 -6.46
C ARG A 124 4.25 6.46 -5.70
N SER A 125 3.15 5.79 -6.00
CA SER A 125 2.94 4.44 -5.49
C SER A 125 4.09 3.55 -5.95
N SER A 126 4.65 2.74 -5.07
CA SER A 126 5.61 1.69 -5.46
C SER A 126 5.00 0.69 -6.47
N ASN A 127 3.67 0.70 -6.59
CA ASN A 127 2.91 -0.02 -7.60
C ASN A 127 2.55 0.84 -8.82
N SER A 128 2.96 2.10 -8.91
CA SER A 128 2.64 2.99 -10.02
C SER A 128 3.83 3.85 -10.43
N HIS A 129 4.82 3.24 -11.05
CA HIS A 129 5.60 3.94 -12.06
C HIS A 129 4.67 4.15 -13.28
N ARG A 130 3.61 4.97 -13.13
CA ARG A 130 2.74 5.34 -14.22
C ARG A 130 3.23 6.65 -14.80
N VAL A 131 3.84 6.59 -15.96
CA VAL A 131 3.94 7.75 -16.83
C VAL A 131 2.82 7.58 -17.84
N TRP A 132 1.83 8.48 -17.82
CA TRP A 132 0.75 8.47 -18.81
C TRP A 132 1.30 8.83 -20.18
N ALA A 133 0.87 8.11 -21.19
CA ALA A 133 1.15 8.42 -22.58
C ALA A 133 -0.20 8.56 -23.32
N ASP A 134 -0.40 9.68 -24.00
CA ASP A 134 -1.55 9.88 -24.85
C ASP A 134 -1.56 8.83 -25.99
N LEU A 135 -2.73 8.39 -26.41
CA LEU A 135 -2.83 7.34 -27.43
C LEU A 135 -2.08 7.70 -28.73
N GLU A 136 -2.02 9.00 -29.05
CA GLU A 136 -1.28 9.51 -30.21
C GLU A 136 0.24 9.33 -30.11
N GLN A 137 0.78 9.30 -28.88
CA GLN A 137 2.20 9.06 -28.61
C GLN A 137 2.55 7.57 -28.64
N ILE A 138 1.55 6.70 -28.41
CA ILE A 138 1.75 5.25 -28.38
C ILE A 138 1.79 4.72 -29.83
N PRO A 139 2.90 4.07 -30.25
CA PRO A 139 3.01 3.55 -31.62
C PRO A 139 1.84 2.64 -31.99
N THR A 140 1.32 2.80 -33.20
CA THR A 140 0.25 1.96 -33.74
C THR A 140 0.59 0.47 -33.67
N ASN A 141 1.87 0.11 -33.87
CA ASN A 141 2.34 -1.26 -33.72
C ASN A 141 2.13 -1.81 -32.30
N LEU A 142 2.30 -0.99 -31.27
CA LEU A 142 2.07 -1.38 -29.88
C LEU A 142 0.58 -1.56 -29.60
N GLN A 143 -0.26 -0.61 -30.07
CA GLN A 143 -1.71 -0.70 -29.94
C GLN A 143 -2.23 -2.00 -30.55
N TYR A 144 -1.86 -2.29 -31.80
CA TYR A 144 -2.30 -3.51 -32.47
C TYR A 144 -1.66 -4.78 -31.93
N ALA A 145 -0.48 -4.73 -31.35
CA ALA A 145 0.12 -5.89 -30.67
C ALA A 145 -0.79 -6.38 -29.54
N PHE A 146 -1.37 -5.46 -28.75
CA PHE A 146 -2.35 -5.80 -27.72
C PHE A 146 -3.68 -6.25 -28.31
N ILE A 147 -4.23 -5.52 -29.28
CA ILE A 147 -5.51 -5.85 -29.92
C ILE A 147 -5.46 -7.24 -30.55
N CYS A 148 -4.45 -7.52 -31.37
CA CYS A 148 -4.30 -8.81 -32.06
C CYS A 148 -4.16 -10.00 -31.11
N THR A 149 -3.60 -9.76 -29.92
CA THR A 149 -3.29 -10.82 -28.96
C THR A 149 -4.43 -11.05 -27.97
N GLU A 150 -4.99 -9.98 -27.45
CA GLU A 150 -5.96 -10.05 -26.37
C GLU A 150 -7.40 -9.99 -26.89
N ASP A 151 -7.67 -9.13 -27.86
CA ASP A 151 -9.04 -8.87 -28.33
C ASP A 151 -9.14 -8.38 -29.77
N LYS A 152 -8.98 -9.29 -30.72
CA LYS A 152 -9.01 -8.98 -32.16
C LYS A 152 -10.29 -8.32 -32.67
N ASP A 153 -11.39 -8.47 -31.95
CA ASP A 153 -12.70 -7.94 -32.31
C ASP A 153 -13.02 -6.62 -31.57
N PHE A 154 -12.05 -6.04 -30.81
CA PHE A 154 -12.19 -4.89 -29.92
C PHE A 154 -13.01 -3.74 -30.48
N TYR A 155 -12.72 -3.29 -31.71
CA TYR A 155 -13.45 -2.19 -32.33
C TYR A 155 -14.87 -2.54 -32.75
N ASN A 156 -15.23 -3.83 -32.84
CA ASN A 156 -16.50 -4.30 -33.39
C ASN A 156 -17.47 -4.83 -32.32
N GLU A 157 -17.01 -4.97 -31.06
CA GLU A 157 -17.85 -5.53 -29.99
C GLU A 157 -18.23 -4.49 -28.93
N PRO A 158 -19.38 -4.69 -28.25
CA PRO A 158 -19.91 -3.70 -27.30
C PRO A 158 -19.27 -3.81 -25.90
N GLY A 159 -17.98 -4.12 -25.81
CA GLY A 159 -17.26 -4.29 -24.54
C GLY A 159 -17.24 -5.71 -23.99
N VAL A 160 -18.01 -6.63 -24.55
CA VAL A 160 -18.05 -8.04 -24.17
C VAL A 160 -18.27 -8.92 -25.40
N ASN A 161 -17.43 -9.91 -25.59
CA ASN A 161 -17.65 -10.93 -26.60
C ASN A 161 -18.60 -12.03 -26.06
N PHE A 162 -19.91 -11.83 -26.26
CA PHE A 162 -20.92 -12.72 -25.72
C PHE A 162 -20.75 -14.19 -26.16
N LYS A 163 -20.34 -14.41 -27.42
CA LYS A 163 -20.14 -15.75 -27.96
C LYS A 163 -19.00 -16.48 -27.25
N ARG A 164 -17.87 -15.81 -27.06
CA ARG A 164 -16.69 -16.35 -26.37
C ARG A 164 -16.96 -16.50 -24.88
N THR A 165 -17.63 -15.51 -24.24
CA THR A 165 -17.94 -15.51 -22.83
C THR A 165 -18.92 -16.65 -22.45
N ILE A 166 -20.00 -16.82 -23.22
CA ILE A 166 -20.95 -17.92 -23.00
C ILE A 166 -20.26 -19.28 -23.23
N GLY A 167 -19.46 -19.40 -24.29
CA GLY A 167 -18.70 -20.62 -24.58
C GLY A 167 -17.74 -20.99 -23.44
N ALA A 168 -17.04 -20.02 -22.87
CA ALA A 168 -16.17 -20.23 -21.72
C ALA A 168 -16.92 -20.61 -20.44
N MET A 169 -18.07 -19.97 -20.16
CA MET A 169 -18.92 -20.30 -19.01
C MET A 169 -19.49 -21.73 -19.13
N VAL A 170 -19.97 -22.11 -20.31
CA VAL A 170 -20.45 -23.48 -20.56
C VAL A 170 -19.35 -24.51 -20.36
N ASN A 171 -18.14 -24.19 -20.85
CA ASN A 171 -16.99 -25.09 -20.69
C ASN A 171 -16.49 -25.21 -19.25
N GLU A 172 -16.59 -24.14 -18.45
CA GLU A 172 -16.09 -24.12 -17.07
C GLU A 172 -17.10 -24.71 -16.08
N TYR A 173 -18.40 -24.46 -16.26
CA TYR A 173 -19.44 -24.80 -15.27
C TYR A 173 -20.40 -25.91 -15.67
N LEU A 174 -20.54 -26.24 -16.97
CA LEU A 174 -21.57 -27.19 -17.43
C LEU A 174 -20.98 -28.43 -18.11
N LEU A 175 -20.10 -28.28 -19.09
CA LEU A 175 -19.56 -29.36 -19.89
C LEU A 175 -18.14 -29.01 -20.34
N PRO A 176 -17.09 -29.65 -19.83
CA PRO A 176 -15.72 -29.42 -20.31
C PRO A 176 -15.55 -29.98 -21.73
N ILE A 177 -15.90 -29.18 -22.73
CA ILE A 177 -15.83 -29.56 -24.16
C ILE A 177 -14.43 -29.31 -24.74
N TYR A 178 -13.70 -28.36 -24.20
CA TYR A 178 -12.36 -27.98 -24.66
C TYR A 178 -11.32 -28.24 -23.58
N SER A 179 -10.22 -28.87 -23.94
CA SER A 179 -9.10 -29.22 -23.06
C SER A 179 -8.20 -28.02 -22.69
N SER A 180 -8.38 -26.85 -23.31
CA SER A 180 -7.62 -25.63 -23.02
C SER A 180 -8.55 -24.49 -22.63
N LYS A 181 -8.19 -23.76 -21.54
CA LYS A 181 -8.84 -22.51 -21.16
C LYS A 181 -8.56 -21.46 -22.25
N GLN A 182 -9.53 -21.21 -23.13
CA GLN A 182 -9.44 -20.09 -24.06
C GLN A 182 -9.73 -18.80 -23.33
N GLY A 183 -8.85 -17.78 -23.48
CA GLY A 183 -9.09 -16.43 -22.97
C GLY A 183 -10.35 -15.84 -23.66
N ALA A 184 -11.36 -15.50 -22.87
CA ALA A 184 -12.63 -14.97 -23.35
C ALA A 184 -12.87 -13.52 -22.91
N SER A 185 -11.95 -12.91 -22.17
CA SER A 185 -12.07 -11.53 -21.67
C SER A 185 -11.66 -10.55 -22.77
N THR A 186 -12.41 -9.45 -22.89
CA THR A 186 -12.13 -8.31 -23.77
C THR A 186 -11.15 -7.33 -23.13
N LEU A 187 -10.66 -6.33 -23.86
CA LEU A 187 -9.82 -5.26 -23.33
C LEU A 187 -10.56 -4.45 -22.26
N GLU A 188 -11.86 -4.18 -22.45
CA GLU A 188 -12.69 -3.50 -21.45
C GLU A 188 -12.77 -4.30 -20.14
N GLN A 189 -12.97 -5.62 -20.24
CA GLN A 189 -13.01 -6.48 -19.06
C GLN A 189 -11.67 -6.54 -18.33
N GLN A 190 -10.56 -6.50 -19.09
CA GLN A 190 -9.22 -6.43 -18.50
C GLN A 190 -8.97 -5.05 -17.87
N LEU A 191 -9.41 -3.96 -18.52
CA LEU A 191 -9.33 -2.62 -17.94
C LEU A 191 -10.09 -2.55 -16.62
N ILE A 192 -11.34 -3.03 -16.57
CA ILE A 192 -12.11 -3.11 -15.33
C ILE A 192 -11.34 -3.87 -14.25
N LYS A 193 -10.72 -5.00 -14.57
CA LYS A 193 -9.91 -5.76 -13.63
C LYS A 193 -8.70 -4.97 -13.12
N ASN A 194 -8.09 -4.13 -13.96
CA ASN A 194 -6.95 -3.29 -13.57
C ASN A 194 -7.37 -2.10 -12.69
N LEU A 195 -8.60 -1.61 -12.87
CA LEU A 195 -9.15 -0.48 -12.11
C LEU A 195 -9.80 -0.91 -10.79
N THR A 196 -10.27 -2.16 -10.72
CA THR A 196 -10.94 -2.70 -9.53
C THR A 196 -10.01 -3.67 -8.82
N ASP A 197 -9.81 -3.50 -7.53
CA ASP A 197 -9.05 -4.45 -6.69
C ASP A 197 -9.88 -5.71 -6.38
N ASP A 198 -10.71 -6.14 -7.33
CA ASP A 198 -11.60 -7.30 -7.21
C ASP A 198 -10.75 -8.59 -7.29
N LYS A 199 -10.27 -9.06 -6.12
CA LYS A 199 -9.33 -10.18 -5.98
C LYS A 199 -9.88 -11.46 -6.61
N SER A 200 -9.00 -12.30 -7.11
CA SER A 200 -9.36 -13.58 -7.72
C SER A 200 -10.12 -14.46 -6.73
N ALA A 201 -11.38 -14.76 -7.04
CA ALA A 201 -12.23 -15.66 -6.28
C ALA A 201 -12.60 -16.87 -7.13
N SER A 202 -12.92 -18.00 -6.48
CA SER A 202 -13.35 -19.24 -7.12
C SER A 202 -14.79 -19.59 -6.74
N GLY A 203 -15.41 -20.51 -7.46
CA GLY A 203 -16.76 -20.93 -7.18
C GLY A 203 -17.82 -19.85 -7.47
N ILE A 204 -18.83 -19.74 -6.61
CA ILE A 204 -19.96 -18.82 -6.79
C ILE A 204 -19.49 -17.36 -6.76
N GLU A 205 -18.58 -17.00 -5.86
CA GLU A 205 -18.04 -15.65 -5.79
C GLU A 205 -17.27 -15.27 -7.06
N GLY A 206 -16.52 -16.20 -7.63
CA GLY A 206 -15.87 -16.00 -8.94
C GLY A 206 -16.86 -15.74 -10.06
N ALA A 207 -18.01 -16.43 -10.07
CA ALA A 207 -19.08 -16.20 -11.04
C ALA A 207 -19.74 -14.83 -10.85
N LEU A 208 -20.04 -14.43 -9.61
CA LEU A 208 -20.60 -13.12 -9.28
C LEU A 208 -19.65 -11.98 -9.64
N ARG A 209 -18.36 -12.13 -9.35
CA ARG A 209 -17.33 -11.20 -9.78
C ARG A 209 -17.31 -11.04 -11.31
N LYS A 210 -17.37 -12.16 -12.04
CA LYS A 210 -17.41 -12.12 -13.52
C LYS A 210 -18.66 -11.43 -14.06
N LEU A 211 -19.79 -11.54 -13.38
CA LEU A 211 -21.00 -10.80 -13.75
C LEU A 211 -20.85 -9.30 -13.53
N ARG A 212 -20.24 -8.87 -12.40
CA ARG A 212 -19.91 -7.45 -12.16
C ARG A 212 -18.97 -6.93 -13.25
N GLU A 213 -17.90 -7.65 -13.56
CA GLU A 213 -16.93 -7.32 -14.61
C GLU A 213 -17.61 -7.13 -15.98
N ILE A 214 -18.50 -8.05 -16.39
CA ILE A 214 -19.25 -7.97 -17.64
C ILE A 214 -20.12 -6.70 -17.67
N TYR A 215 -20.86 -6.44 -16.59
CA TYR A 215 -21.73 -5.27 -16.51
C TYR A 215 -20.94 -3.98 -16.58
N ARG A 216 -19.88 -3.86 -15.82
CA ARG A 216 -18.97 -2.71 -15.84
C ARG A 216 -18.36 -2.47 -17.23
N ALA A 217 -17.91 -3.52 -17.90
CA ALA A 217 -17.36 -3.43 -19.26
C ALA A 217 -18.39 -2.92 -20.28
N LEU A 218 -19.65 -3.33 -20.14
CA LEU A 218 -20.75 -2.82 -20.99
C LEU A 218 -21.07 -1.35 -20.70
N CYS A 219 -21.03 -0.93 -19.43
CA CYS A 219 -21.19 0.47 -19.06
C CYS A 219 -20.06 1.32 -19.62
N LEU A 220 -18.81 0.89 -19.42
CA LEU A 220 -17.61 1.56 -19.89
C LEU A 220 -17.65 1.77 -21.43
N SER A 221 -17.95 0.71 -22.18
CA SER A 221 -18.04 0.75 -23.65
C SER A 221 -19.22 1.61 -24.19
N ARG A 222 -20.18 1.98 -23.31
CA ARG A 222 -21.25 2.92 -23.65
C ARG A 222 -20.89 4.37 -23.35
N SER A 223 -20.06 4.58 -22.33
CA SER A 223 -19.72 5.93 -21.83
C SER A 223 -18.54 6.53 -22.57
N TYR A 224 -17.59 5.71 -23.03
CA TYR A 224 -16.33 6.15 -23.62
C TYR A 224 -16.09 5.60 -25.03
N SER A 225 -15.28 6.30 -25.82
CA SER A 225 -14.82 5.83 -27.13
C SER A 225 -13.88 4.63 -26.98
N LYS A 226 -13.71 3.86 -28.06
CA LYS A 226 -12.76 2.74 -28.08
C LYS A 226 -11.32 3.23 -27.92
N GLU A 227 -11.02 4.39 -28.44
CA GLU A 227 -9.72 5.06 -28.34
C GLU A 227 -9.43 5.41 -26.88
N THR A 228 -10.34 6.05 -26.17
CA THR A 228 -10.21 6.38 -24.73
C THR A 228 -10.03 5.13 -23.86
N ILE A 229 -10.81 4.08 -24.18
CA ILE A 229 -10.70 2.79 -23.45
C ILE A 229 -9.34 2.13 -23.71
N LEU A 230 -8.84 2.14 -24.95
CA LEU A 230 -7.54 1.59 -25.30
C LEU A 230 -6.40 2.36 -24.62
N GLU A 231 -6.48 3.68 -24.63
CA GLU A 231 -5.52 4.54 -23.93
C GLU A 231 -5.46 4.22 -22.45
N ALA A 232 -6.62 4.21 -21.78
CA ALA A 232 -6.70 3.85 -20.37
C ALA A 232 -6.16 2.43 -20.09
N TYR A 233 -6.45 1.46 -20.97
CA TYR A 233 -5.93 0.11 -20.85
C TYR A 233 -4.41 0.05 -20.93
N LEU A 234 -3.82 0.69 -21.97
CA LEU A 234 -2.38 0.69 -22.20
C LEU A 234 -1.62 1.40 -21.07
N ASN A 235 -2.23 2.40 -20.45
CA ASN A 235 -1.66 3.12 -19.32
C ASN A 235 -1.88 2.43 -17.96
N THR A 236 -2.77 1.44 -17.86
CA THR A 236 -3.11 0.77 -16.58
C THR A 236 -2.66 -0.69 -16.50
N ILE A 237 -2.22 -1.27 -17.62
CA ILE A 237 -1.82 -2.69 -17.63
C ILE A 237 -0.56 -2.92 -16.82
N SER A 238 -0.55 -4.03 -16.06
CA SER A 238 0.58 -4.43 -15.21
C SER A 238 1.52 -5.40 -15.95
N PHE A 239 2.83 -5.23 -15.72
CA PHE A 239 3.92 -6.05 -16.24
C PHE A 239 4.60 -6.84 -15.12
N THR A 240 5.92 -6.98 -15.13
CA THR A 240 6.67 -7.66 -14.07
C THR A 240 6.90 -6.72 -12.88
N GLY A 241 6.80 -7.27 -11.67
CA GLY A 241 7.04 -6.48 -10.46
C GLY A 241 6.03 -5.33 -10.29
N THR A 242 6.52 -4.12 -10.19
CA THR A 242 5.74 -2.89 -9.96
C THR A 242 5.49 -2.07 -11.23
N ILE A 243 5.91 -2.56 -12.40
CA ILE A 243 5.81 -1.84 -13.67
C ILE A 243 4.36 -1.80 -14.13
N GLN A 244 3.81 -0.60 -14.32
CA GLN A 244 2.46 -0.37 -14.83
C GLN A 244 2.48 0.66 -15.97
N GLY A 245 1.69 0.38 -17.02
CA GLY A 245 1.60 1.23 -18.22
C GLY A 245 2.75 1.05 -19.18
N VAL A 246 2.43 1.28 -20.47
CA VAL A 246 3.37 1.02 -21.59
C VAL A 246 4.54 1.99 -21.65
N GLN A 247 4.36 3.26 -21.22
CA GLN A 247 5.47 4.21 -21.16
C GLN A 247 6.49 3.78 -20.10
N THR A 248 6.02 3.36 -18.92
CA THR A 248 6.90 2.84 -17.87
C THR A 248 7.64 1.59 -18.33
N ALA A 249 6.94 0.67 -19.02
CA ALA A 249 7.55 -0.52 -19.58
C ALA A 249 8.62 -0.19 -20.65
N ALA A 250 8.38 0.82 -21.47
CA ALA A 250 9.34 1.30 -22.46
C ALA A 250 10.61 1.86 -21.81
N ASN A 251 10.45 2.66 -20.77
CA ASN A 251 11.57 3.19 -19.99
C ASN A 251 12.36 2.08 -19.30
N GLU A 252 11.67 1.18 -18.61
CA GLU A 252 12.30 0.12 -17.80
C GLU A 252 13.05 -0.90 -18.66
N TYR A 253 12.40 -1.40 -19.73
CA TYR A 253 13.01 -2.48 -20.51
C TYR A 253 13.96 -1.97 -21.60
N PHE A 254 13.77 -0.74 -22.10
CA PHE A 254 14.50 -0.24 -23.26
C PHE A 254 15.14 1.13 -23.07
N ASN A 255 14.93 1.78 -21.92
CA ASN A 255 15.38 3.16 -21.65
C ASN A 255 14.96 4.11 -22.78
N LYS A 256 13.70 4.00 -23.24
CA LYS A 256 13.13 4.77 -24.37
C LYS A 256 11.78 5.37 -24.00
N ASP A 257 11.50 6.50 -24.62
CA ASP A 257 10.12 6.99 -24.73
C ASP A 257 9.29 6.00 -25.54
N VAL A 258 8.01 5.81 -25.17
CA VAL A 258 7.11 4.84 -25.83
C VAL A 258 6.99 5.11 -27.32
N SER A 259 7.02 6.38 -27.75
CA SER A 259 6.94 6.80 -29.15
C SER A 259 8.14 6.35 -30.01
N GLN A 260 9.26 5.98 -29.38
CA GLN A 260 10.49 5.57 -30.03
C GLN A 260 10.63 4.05 -30.16
N LEU A 261 9.64 3.28 -29.69
CA LEU A 261 9.69 1.83 -29.75
C LEU A 261 9.60 1.29 -31.16
N THR A 262 10.49 0.39 -31.49
CA THR A 262 10.47 -0.39 -32.74
C THR A 262 9.40 -1.49 -32.69
N LEU A 263 9.08 -2.11 -33.83
CA LEU A 263 8.09 -3.18 -33.93
C LEU A 263 8.39 -4.36 -32.97
N TRP A 264 9.65 -4.80 -32.91
CA TRP A 264 10.02 -5.94 -32.07
C TRP A 264 9.99 -5.59 -30.56
N GLU A 265 10.26 -4.33 -30.19
CA GLU A 265 10.13 -3.84 -28.82
C GLU A 265 8.66 -3.73 -28.40
N CYS A 266 7.81 -3.19 -29.28
CA CYS A 266 6.36 -3.19 -29.09
C CYS A 266 5.80 -4.61 -28.86
N ALA A 267 6.20 -5.55 -29.72
CA ALA A 267 5.78 -6.94 -29.57
C ALA A 267 6.34 -7.61 -28.31
N THR A 268 7.53 -7.22 -27.86
CA THR A 268 8.14 -7.69 -26.61
C THR A 268 7.29 -7.23 -25.41
N ILE A 269 7.00 -5.94 -25.30
CA ILE A 269 6.17 -5.38 -24.22
C ILE A 269 4.81 -6.09 -24.18
N ALA A 270 4.10 -6.18 -25.29
CA ALA A 270 2.80 -6.84 -25.35
C ALA A 270 2.84 -8.34 -24.99
N SER A 271 3.99 -9.00 -25.18
CA SER A 271 4.16 -10.44 -24.89
C SER A 271 4.28 -10.73 -23.39
N ILE A 272 4.82 -9.79 -22.61
CA ILE A 272 5.05 -9.95 -21.16
C ILE A 272 3.73 -10.08 -20.39
N THR A 273 2.72 -9.31 -20.77
CA THR A 273 1.45 -9.16 -20.03
C THR A 273 0.64 -10.46 -19.90
N LYS A 274 0.84 -11.41 -20.82
CA LYS A 274 0.14 -12.71 -20.80
C LYS A 274 0.43 -13.57 -19.57
N ASN A 275 1.67 -13.57 -19.15
CA ASN A 275 2.15 -14.23 -17.92
C ASN A 275 3.48 -13.60 -17.54
N PRO A 276 3.48 -12.50 -16.76
CA PRO A 276 4.69 -11.75 -16.46
C PRO A 276 5.83 -12.56 -15.86
N THR A 277 5.54 -13.59 -15.08
CA THR A 277 6.56 -14.46 -14.50
C THR A 277 7.21 -15.36 -15.57
N ASN A 278 6.40 -15.97 -16.44
CA ASN A 278 6.91 -16.91 -17.46
C ASN A 278 7.57 -16.20 -18.65
N TYR A 279 7.21 -14.96 -18.89
CA TYR A 279 7.74 -14.11 -19.97
C TYR A 279 8.55 -12.92 -19.45
N ASN A 280 9.14 -13.08 -18.27
CA ASN A 280 10.02 -12.07 -17.70
C ASN A 280 11.27 -11.92 -18.57
N PRO A 281 11.60 -10.71 -19.06
CA PRO A 281 12.70 -10.49 -19.99
C PRO A 281 14.08 -10.80 -19.40
N TYR A 282 14.23 -10.69 -18.09
CA TYR A 282 15.49 -10.91 -17.37
C TYR A 282 15.70 -12.39 -17.00
N THR A 283 14.63 -13.07 -16.54
CA THR A 283 14.74 -14.44 -16.03
C THR A 283 14.37 -15.51 -17.04
N ASN A 284 13.54 -15.20 -18.04
CA ASN A 284 13.02 -16.14 -19.04
C ASN A 284 13.06 -15.58 -20.48
N PRO A 285 14.21 -15.08 -20.97
CA PRO A 285 14.30 -14.40 -22.26
C PRO A 285 13.92 -15.28 -23.46
N GLU A 286 14.24 -16.58 -23.43
CA GLU A 286 13.89 -17.49 -24.53
C GLU A 286 12.38 -17.69 -24.67
N ASN A 287 11.65 -17.84 -23.55
CA ASN A 287 10.19 -17.95 -23.57
C ASN A 287 9.58 -16.67 -24.12
N LEU A 288 10.10 -15.52 -23.73
CA LEU A 288 9.66 -14.22 -24.21
C LEU A 288 9.90 -14.04 -25.72
N ILE A 289 11.10 -14.38 -26.22
CA ILE A 289 11.42 -14.31 -27.66
C ILE A 289 10.46 -15.19 -28.48
N ASN A 290 10.21 -16.41 -28.03
CA ASN A 290 9.27 -17.30 -28.70
C ASN A 290 7.85 -16.72 -28.72
N ARG A 291 7.41 -16.16 -27.60
CA ARG A 291 6.10 -15.51 -27.49
C ARG A 291 6.00 -14.26 -28.36
N ARG A 292 7.02 -13.41 -28.35
CA ARG A 292 7.14 -12.22 -29.18
C ARG A 292 7.02 -12.56 -30.68
N ASN A 293 7.77 -13.54 -31.12
CA ASN A 293 7.76 -13.95 -32.52
C ASN A 293 6.40 -14.54 -32.94
N PHE A 294 5.75 -15.30 -32.03
CA PHE A 294 4.39 -15.79 -32.25
C PHE A 294 3.37 -14.65 -32.33
N LEU A 295 3.52 -13.62 -31.50
CA LEU A 295 2.65 -12.43 -31.55
C LEU A 295 2.79 -11.70 -32.88
N MET A 296 4.03 -11.41 -33.33
CA MET A 296 4.27 -10.76 -34.62
C MET A 296 3.79 -11.62 -35.79
N TYR A 297 3.90 -12.94 -35.73
CA TYR A 297 3.29 -13.85 -36.70
C TYR A 297 1.77 -13.66 -36.79
N ASN A 298 1.08 -13.54 -35.63
CA ASN A 298 -0.35 -13.28 -35.59
C ASN A 298 -0.71 -11.90 -36.16
N MET A 299 0.09 -10.86 -35.91
CA MET A 299 -0.10 -9.53 -36.48
C MET A 299 0.00 -9.58 -38.02
N TRP A 300 0.98 -10.33 -38.57
CA TRP A 300 1.09 -10.55 -39.99
C TRP A 300 -0.12 -11.33 -40.53
N GLN A 301 -0.53 -12.43 -39.91
CA GLN A 301 -1.68 -13.23 -40.37
C GLN A 301 -3.01 -12.42 -40.32
N GLN A 302 -3.12 -11.42 -39.47
CA GLN A 302 -4.25 -10.52 -39.39
C GLN A 302 -4.11 -9.30 -40.30
N GLY A 303 -3.01 -9.20 -41.08
CA GLY A 303 -2.79 -8.14 -42.07
C GLY A 303 -2.39 -6.78 -41.46
N VAL A 304 -1.97 -6.76 -40.22
CA VAL A 304 -1.56 -5.53 -39.50
C VAL A 304 -0.14 -5.11 -39.90
N ILE A 305 0.73 -6.07 -40.11
CA ILE A 305 2.11 -5.85 -40.56
C ILE A 305 2.39 -6.68 -41.83
N SER A 306 3.37 -6.25 -42.62
CA SER A 306 3.80 -7.00 -43.81
C SER A 306 4.60 -8.25 -43.41
N GLU A 307 4.73 -9.22 -44.35
CA GLU A 307 5.61 -10.39 -44.14
C GLU A 307 7.08 -9.97 -43.97
N GLU A 308 7.50 -8.96 -44.68
CA GLU A 308 8.85 -8.41 -44.62
C GLU A 308 9.13 -7.82 -43.25
N ASP A 309 8.21 -6.99 -42.70
CA ASP A 309 8.33 -6.42 -41.33
C ASP A 309 8.37 -7.51 -40.27
N TYR A 310 7.49 -8.54 -40.41
CA TYR A 310 7.53 -9.69 -39.52
C TYR A 310 8.88 -10.39 -39.51
N ARG A 311 9.43 -10.73 -40.68
CA ARG A 311 10.69 -11.44 -40.80
C ARG A 311 11.85 -10.62 -40.27
N ASN A 312 11.91 -9.33 -40.57
CA ASN A 312 12.94 -8.41 -40.13
C ASN A 312 12.90 -8.21 -38.60
N ALA A 313 11.71 -8.03 -38.01
CA ALA A 313 11.54 -7.83 -36.59
C ALA A 313 11.78 -9.12 -35.78
N ALA A 314 11.36 -10.30 -36.30
CA ALA A 314 11.57 -11.58 -35.65
C ALA A 314 13.06 -12.00 -35.58
N ALA A 315 13.87 -11.51 -36.51
CA ALA A 315 15.31 -11.75 -36.53
C ALA A 315 16.10 -10.90 -35.51
N GLN A 316 15.49 -9.86 -34.92
CA GLN A 316 16.16 -8.98 -33.96
C GLN A 316 16.41 -9.70 -32.63
N PRO A 317 17.63 -9.58 -32.06
CA PRO A 317 17.91 -10.07 -30.73
C PRO A 317 17.12 -9.29 -29.68
N LEU A 318 16.92 -9.89 -28.51
CA LEU A 318 16.39 -9.17 -27.35
C LEU A 318 17.55 -8.38 -26.73
N VAL A 319 17.48 -7.04 -26.80
CA VAL A 319 18.43 -6.13 -26.19
C VAL A 319 17.66 -5.29 -25.20
N LEU A 320 17.97 -5.44 -23.91
CA LEU A 320 17.38 -4.68 -22.81
C LEU A 320 18.31 -3.52 -22.41
N ALA A 321 17.75 -2.53 -21.75
CA ALA A 321 18.53 -1.47 -21.11
C ALA A 321 19.46 -2.06 -20.04
N GLU A 322 20.63 -1.46 -19.84
CA GLU A 322 21.55 -1.86 -18.79
C GLU A 322 20.99 -1.50 -17.41
N GLU A 323 21.21 -2.37 -16.41
CA GLU A 323 20.63 -2.23 -15.07
C GLU A 323 21.11 -0.95 -14.34
N GLU A 324 22.28 -0.43 -14.68
CA GLU A 324 22.79 0.84 -14.14
C GLU A 324 22.02 2.07 -14.65
N ASP A 325 21.52 2.04 -15.88
CA ASP A 325 20.72 3.14 -16.46
C ASP A 325 19.29 3.15 -15.94
N THR A 326 18.74 1.99 -15.62
CA THR A 326 17.39 1.88 -15.04
C THR A 326 17.37 2.23 -13.55
N LYS A 327 18.45 1.98 -12.81
CA LYS A 327 18.59 2.36 -11.39
C LYS A 327 18.59 3.86 -11.15
N LYS A 328 19.05 4.66 -12.10
CA LYS A 328 18.96 6.14 -12.01
C LYS A 328 17.52 6.67 -12.04
N ASN A 329 16.60 5.87 -12.54
CA ASN A 329 15.16 6.20 -12.62
C ASN A 329 14.32 5.46 -11.56
N SER A 330 14.88 4.53 -10.78
CA SER A 330 14.19 3.89 -9.68
C SER A 330 14.16 4.82 -8.48
N SER A 331 13.06 5.51 -8.28
CA SER A 331 12.87 6.43 -7.16
C SER A 331 12.67 5.69 -5.83
N VAL A 332 13.74 5.10 -5.30
CA VAL A 332 13.74 4.72 -3.89
C VAL A 332 13.67 6.02 -3.09
N THR A 333 12.56 6.22 -2.39
CA THR A 333 12.36 7.41 -1.56
C THR A 333 13.31 7.45 -0.39
N SER A 334 13.72 8.66 0.05
CA SER A 334 14.56 8.83 1.25
C SER A 334 13.80 8.36 2.50
N TYR A 335 14.51 8.11 3.60
CA TYR A 335 13.88 7.82 4.90
C TYR A 335 13.02 8.98 5.39
N PHE A 336 13.39 10.21 5.04
CA PHE A 336 12.58 11.40 5.32
C PHE A 336 11.25 11.34 4.56
N THR A 337 11.29 11.07 3.25
CA THR A 337 10.08 10.96 2.43
C THR A 337 9.16 9.84 2.90
N ASP A 338 9.72 8.70 3.33
CA ASP A 338 8.92 7.59 3.88
C ASP A 338 8.21 7.99 5.19
N ALA A 339 8.89 8.72 6.07
CA ALA A 339 8.30 9.22 7.31
C ALA A 339 7.20 10.25 7.02
N LEU A 340 7.48 11.20 6.13
CA LEU A 340 6.52 12.20 5.65
C LEU A 340 5.28 11.55 5.04
N PHE A 341 5.47 10.53 4.21
CA PHE A 341 4.36 9.77 3.63
C PHE A 341 3.47 9.15 4.71
N THR A 342 4.08 8.56 5.74
CA THR A 342 3.34 7.94 6.85
C THR A 342 2.53 8.98 7.64
N GLU A 343 3.10 10.15 7.92
CA GLU A 343 2.42 11.26 8.61
C GLU A 343 1.25 11.78 7.78
N LEU A 344 1.47 12.06 6.50
CA LEU A 344 0.43 12.56 5.59
C LEU A 344 -0.74 11.57 5.44
N VAL A 345 -0.46 10.27 5.33
CA VAL A 345 -1.51 9.24 5.25
C VAL A 345 -2.37 9.28 6.50
N GLN A 346 -1.76 9.37 7.69
CA GLN A 346 -2.51 9.46 8.95
C GLN A 346 -3.38 10.72 9.02
N ASP A 347 -2.82 11.87 8.68
CA ASP A 347 -3.54 13.14 8.73
C ASP A 347 -4.70 13.21 7.72
N ILE A 348 -4.54 12.60 6.54
CA ILE A 348 -5.61 12.45 5.55
C ILE A 348 -6.70 11.50 6.07
N MET A 349 -6.33 10.37 6.67
CA MET A 349 -7.28 9.45 7.30
C MET A 349 -8.13 10.17 8.35
N ASP A 350 -7.49 10.94 9.21
CA ASP A 350 -8.15 11.66 10.31
C ASP A 350 -9.06 12.78 9.79
N LYS A 351 -8.62 13.50 8.75
CA LYS A 351 -9.40 14.59 8.13
C LYS A 351 -10.62 14.09 7.37
N GLU A 352 -10.43 13.11 6.48
CA GLU A 352 -11.46 12.63 5.55
C GLU A 352 -12.28 11.47 6.14
N ASN A 353 -11.85 10.89 7.27
CA ASN A 353 -12.44 9.71 7.90
C ASN A 353 -12.53 8.51 6.92
N ILE A 354 -11.43 8.24 6.23
CA ILE A 354 -11.29 7.18 5.24
C ILE A 354 -10.27 6.14 5.68
N SER A 355 -10.22 4.99 4.98
CA SER A 355 -9.24 3.95 5.26
C SER A 355 -7.82 4.35 4.82
N GLU A 356 -6.81 3.70 5.38
CA GLU A 356 -5.40 3.88 5.01
C GLU A 356 -5.17 3.72 3.50
N SER A 357 -5.78 2.71 2.89
CA SER A 357 -5.65 2.44 1.44
C SER A 357 -6.24 3.57 0.58
N GLU A 358 -7.35 4.17 1.02
CA GLU A 358 -7.97 5.31 0.34
C GLU A 358 -7.13 6.58 0.52
N ALA A 359 -6.60 6.83 1.71
CA ALA A 359 -5.71 7.94 1.97
C ALA A 359 -4.40 7.84 1.16
N GLN A 360 -3.78 6.66 1.11
CA GLN A 360 -2.62 6.39 0.25
C GLN A 360 -2.93 6.66 -1.22
N LYS A 361 -4.07 6.15 -1.71
CA LYS A 361 -4.51 6.39 -3.09
C LYS A 361 -4.68 7.89 -3.35
N LEU A 362 -5.35 8.59 -2.46
CA LEU A 362 -5.57 10.05 -2.59
C LEU A 362 -4.23 10.80 -2.60
N LEU A 363 -3.30 10.45 -1.73
CA LEU A 363 -1.97 11.06 -1.69
C LEU A 363 -1.15 10.82 -2.97
N TYR A 364 -1.26 9.63 -3.58
CA TYR A 364 -0.55 9.32 -4.81
C TYR A 364 -1.16 9.97 -6.07
N THR A 365 -2.47 10.20 -6.08
CA THR A 365 -3.22 10.61 -7.28
C THR A 365 -3.85 11.99 -7.18
N GLY A 366 -3.79 12.60 -6.00
CA GLY A 366 -4.45 13.87 -5.70
C GLY A 366 -3.76 15.10 -6.31
N GLY A 367 -2.52 14.98 -6.79
CA GLY A 367 -1.77 16.12 -7.33
C GLY A 367 -1.45 17.19 -6.29
N PHE A 368 -1.26 16.77 -5.04
CA PHE A 368 -0.93 17.67 -3.95
C PHE A 368 0.48 18.25 -4.07
N THR A 369 0.66 19.48 -3.61
CA THR A 369 1.96 20.09 -3.37
C THR A 369 2.20 20.11 -1.86
N VAL A 370 3.17 19.31 -1.39
CA VAL A 370 3.52 19.18 0.02
C VAL A 370 4.72 20.08 0.33
N GLU A 371 4.56 21.08 1.16
CA GLU A 371 5.67 21.91 1.67
C GLU A 371 6.29 21.21 2.87
N SER A 372 7.41 20.52 2.65
CA SER A 372 8.08 19.75 3.69
C SER A 372 9.08 20.57 4.49
N THR A 373 9.44 20.04 5.66
CA THR A 373 10.43 20.65 6.56
C THR A 373 11.88 20.23 6.25
N VAL A 374 12.09 19.40 5.22
CA VAL A 374 13.41 18.87 4.92
C VAL A 374 14.44 19.94 4.58
N ASN A 375 15.59 19.86 5.22
CA ASN A 375 16.78 20.59 4.80
C ASN A 375 17.62 19.66 3.92
N THR A 376 17.64 19.91 2.62
CA THR A 376 18.28 19.03 1.63
C THR A 376 19.78 18.84 1.85
N LYS A 377 20.47 19.86 2.39
CA LYS A 377 21.89 19.77 2.71
C LYS A 377 22.16 18.87 3.92
N VAL A 378 21.40 19.06 4.99
CA VAL A 378 21.51 18.22 6.19
C VAL A 378 21.15 16.78 5.87
N GLN A 379 20.05 16.57 5.15
CA GLN A 379 19.59 15.24 4.73
C GLN A 379 20.69 14.53 3.91
N SER A 380 21.21 15.17 2.86
CA SER A 380 22.27 14.60 2.03
C SER A 380 23.57 14.33 2.80
N ALA A 381 23.94 15.21 3.73
CA ALA A 381 25.12 15.00 4.56
C ALA A 381 24.95 13.77 5.48
N MET A 382 23.78 13.61 6.10
CA MET A 382 23.45 12.47 6.93
C MET A 382 23.39 11.16 6.12
N GLU A 383 22.77 11.17 4.95
CA GLU A 383 22.73 10.02 4.04
C GLU A 383 24.14 9.58 3.63
N ASN A 384 24.97 10.52 3.18
CA ASN A 384 26.36 10.24 2.80
C ASN A 384 27.19 9.67 3.97
N LEU A 385 26.99 10.17 5.19
CA LEU A 385 27.64 9.61 6.37
C LEU A 385 27.19 8.17 6.64
N MET A 386 25.90 7.89 6.55
CA MET A 386 25.31 6.59 6.84
C MET A 386 25.53 5.56 5.72
N LEU A 387 25.83 6.00 4.48
CA LEU A 387 26.29 5.13 3.39
C LEU A 387 27.70 4.60 3.67
N ASN A 388 28.53 5.38 4.35
CA ASN A 388 29.87 4.95 4.71
C ASN A 388 29.82 3.90 5.83
N THR A 389 29.90 2.65 5.44
CA THR A 389 29.89 1.51 6.35
C THR A 389 31.28 1.08 6.80
N ASP A 390 32.29 1.94 6.65
CA ASP A 390 33.65 1.70 7.12
C ASP A 390 33.67 1.52 8.66
N ASP A 391 34.34 0.50 9.13
CA ASP A 391 34.48 0.18 10.56
C ASP A 391 35.11 1.31 11.38
N ALA A 392 35.81 2.25 10.74
CA ALA A 392 36.33 3.44 11.39
C ALA A 392 35.22 4.38 11.89
N TYR A 393 34.09 4.47 11.20
CA TYR A 393 32.95 5.32 11.57
C TYR A 393 31.87 4.54 12.32
N PHE A 394 31.64 3.30 11.92
CA PHE A 394 30.64 2.42 12.51
C PHE A 394 31.28 1.07 12.86
N PRO A 395 32.09 1.00 13.92
CA PRO A 395 32.80 -0.21 14.33
C PRO A 395 31.83 -1.23 14.91
N ALA A 396 30.96 -1.73 14.09
CA ALA A 396 29.95 -2.67 14.50
C ALA A 396 30.15 -3.95 13.72
N GLY A 397 30.58 -4.94 14.43
CA GLY A 397 30.71 -6.29 13.88
C GLY A 397 29.38 -6.85 13.41
N TRP A 398 29.48 -7.83 12.57
CA TRP A 398 28.42 -8.78 12.33
C TRP A 398 28.18 -9.58 13.59
N HIS A 399 26.91 -9.84 13.91
CA HIS A 399 26.53 -10.78 14.98
C HIS A 399 25.53 -11.78 14.44
N GLU A 400 25.55 -12.97 15.04
CA GLU A 400 24.62 -14.03 14.69
C GLU A 400 23.29 -13.80 15.42
N GLU A 401 22.19 -13.85 14.68
CA GLU A 401 20.84 -13.80 15.23
C GLU A 401 20.14 -15.12 14.96
N GLU A 402 19.47 -15.64 16.00
CA GLU A 402 18.67 -16.86 15.89
C GLU A 402 17.25 -16.49 15.45
N VAL A 403 16.77 -17.10 14.37
CA VAL A 403 15.45 -16.87 13.76
C VAL A 403 14.74 -18.16 13.45
N THR A 404 13.42 -18.13 13.33
CA THR A 404 12.62 -19.31 12.99
C THR A 404 12.48 -19.57 11.48
N SER A 405 12.86 -18.60 10.66
CA SER A 405 12.88 -18.71 9.20
C SER A 405 13.96 -17.81 8.61
N ILE A 406 14.50 -18.21 7.47
CA ILE A 406 15.45 -17.42 6.67
C ILE A 406 14.70 -16.90 5.44
N SER A 407 14.88 -15.62 5.13
CA SER A 407 14.42 -15.01 3.88
C SER A 407 15.53 -15.00 2.83
N ASP A 408 15.18 -14.76 1.57
CA ASP A 408 16.15 -14.69 0.46
C ASP A 408 17.17 -13.53 0.64
N ASP A 409 16.84 -12.52 1.43
CA ASP A 409 17.70 -11.36 1.72
C ASP A 409 18.64 -11.62 2.93
N ASP A 410 18.52 -12.75 3.63
CA ASP A 410 19.31 -13.05 4.83
C ASP A 410 20.64 -13.70 4.49
N VAL A 411 21.71 -13.24 5.11
CA VAL A 411 23.02 -13.90 5.04
C VAL A 411 23.04 -15.02 6.07
N GLN A 412 22.68 -16.23 5.63
CA GLN A 412 22.63 -17.40 6.51
C GLN A 412 24.01 -17.79 7.05
N VAL A 413 24.11 -18.09 8.32
CA VAL A 413 25.34 -18.61 8.94
C VAL A 413 25.49 -20.09 8.59
N MET A 414 26.67 -20.44 8.09
CA MET A 414 27.02 -21.82 7.71
C MET A 414 28.01 -22.41 8.69
N ASN A 415 27.93 -23.72 8.89
CA ASN A 415 28.96 -24.49 9.58
C ASN A 415 30.21 -24.65 8.70
N GLU A 416 31.31 -25.11 9.27
CA GLU A 416 32.57 -25.37 8.52
C GLU A 416 32.43 -26.39 7.37
N ASP A 417 31.44 -27.26 7.47
CA ASP A 417 31.12 -28.27 6.43
C ASP A 417 30.21 -27.75 5.32
N GLY A 418 29.86 -26.46 5.35
CA GLY A 418 28.96 -25.82 4.37
C GLY A 418 27.48 -26.10 4.58
N THR A 419 27.07 -26.70 5.69
CA THR A 419 25.67 -26.88 6.03
C THR A 419 25.15 -25.65 6.80
N PRO A 420 23.83 -25.32 6.70
CA PRO A 420 23.24 -24.26 7.50
C PRO A 420 23.40 -24.49 9.00
N LYS A 421 23.85 -23.46 9.74
CA LYS A 421 23.86 -23.51 11.20
C LYS A 421 22.43 -23.49 11.73
N THR A 422 22.05 -24.54 12.46
CA THR A 422 20.71 -24.69 13.02
C THR A 422 20.74 -25.18 14.46
N ARG A 423 19.68 -24.93 15.20
CA ARG A 423 19.41 -25.47 16.53
C ARG A 423 17.96 -25.96 16.59
N THR A 424 17.72 -27.11 17.16
CA THR A 424 16.36 -27.58 17.42
C THR A 424 16.02 -27.32 18.87
N GLY A 425 14.91 -26.60 19.12
CA GLY A 425 14.36 -26.36 20.45
C GLY A 425 13.75 -27.60 21.07
N ASP A 426 13.47 -27.58 22.36
CA ASP A 426 12.84 -28.67 23.10
C ASP A 426 11.41 -28.99 22.61
N ASP A 427 10.77 -28.03 21.96
CA ASP A 427 9.45 -28.12 21.32
C ASP A 427 9.49 -28.67 19.87
N GLY A 428 10.68 -28.99 19.36
CA GLY A 428 10.90 -29.44 17.99
C GLY A 428 11.02 -28.31 16.97
N THR A 429 10.97 -27.04 17.37
CA THR A 429 11.15 -25.89 16.46
C THR A 429 12.60 -25.84 15.99
N VAL A 430 12.81 -25.73 14.66
CA VAL A 430 14.14 -25.53 14.08
C VAL A 430 14.42 -24.04 14.00
N TYR A 431 15.52 -23.64 14.63
CA TYR A 431 16.06 -22.29 14.56
C TYR A 431 17.24 -22.26 13.61
N TYR A 432 17.30 -21.20 12.81
CA TYR A 432 18.39 -20.89 11.89
C TYR A 432 19.19 -19.71 12.42
N TYR A 433 20.42 -19.55 11.97
CA TYR A 433 21.25 -18.41 12.32
C TYR A 433 21.54 -17.58 11.07
N ARG A 434 21.34 -16.26 11.18
CA ARG A 434 21.71 -15.29 10.14
C ARG A 434 22.72 -14.29 10.69
N ASN A 435 23.60 -13.84 9.82
CA ASN A 435 24.51 -12.74 10.12
C ASN A 435 23.78 -11.42 9.98
N VAL A 436 23.69 -10.67 11.07
CA VAL A 436 23.05 -9.35 11.10
C VAL A 436 24.11 -8.31 11.39
N ARG A 437 24.13 -7.26 10.60
CA ARG A 437 24.97 -6.10 10.87
C ARG A 437 24.28 -5.18 11.87
N THR A 438 25.03 -4.68 12.86
CA THR A 438 24.56 -3.62 13.74
C THR A 438 24.09 -2.44 12.92
N GLN A 439 22.91 -1.92 13.24
CA GLN A 439 22.29 -0.80 12.55
C GLN A 439 22.44 0.50 13.34
N ALA A 440 22.37 1.60 12.63
CA ALA A 440 22.32 2.94 13.20
C ALA A 440 21.20 3.75 12.54
N ALA A 441 20.71 4.76 13.24
CA ALA A 441 19.75 5.72 12.73
C ALA A 441 20.07 7.11 13.26
N MET A 442 19.68 8.13 12.50
CA MET A 442 19.97 9.52 12.82
C MET A 442 18.76 10.39 12.48
N VAL A 443 18.48 11.37 13.33
CA VAL A 443 17.43 12.36 13.12
C VAL A 443 17.95 13.74 13.55
N THR A 444 17.52 14.77 12.87
CA THR A 444 17.81 16.16 13.21
C THR A 444 16.52 16.97 13.18
N LEU A 445 16.28 17.73 14.26
CA LEU A 445 15.18 18.69 14.37
C LEU A 445 15.77 20.09 14.59
N ASP A 446 14.96 21.10 14.22
CA ASP A 446 15.20 22.46 14.70
C ASP A 446 14.38 22.74 15.99
N TYR A 447 14.47 23.99 16.49
CA TYR A 447 13.78 24.37 17.72
C TYR A 447 12.29 24.74 17.52
N ASP A 448 11.84 24.79 16.26
CA ASP A 448 10.42 25.01 15.91
C ASP A 448 9.67 23.68 15.74
N GLY A 449 10.32 22.56 16.02
CA GLY A 449 9.76 21.22 15.88
C GLY A 449 9.85 20.64 14.47
N ASN A 450 10.44 21.36 13.51
CA ASN A 450 10.64 20.82 12.18
C ASN A 450 11.64 19.67 12.22
N VAL A 451 11.23 18.51 11.74
CA VAL A 451 12.14 17.39 11.47
C VAL A 451 12.82 17.70 10.14
N ILE A 452 14.09 18.12 10.19
CA ILE A 452 14.82 18.61 9.01
C ILE A 452 15.62 17.53 8.29
N ALA A 453 15.90 16.40 8.93
CA ALA A 453 16.56 15.27 8.29
C ALA A 453 16.34 13.97 9.07
N ILE A 454 16.19 12.84 8.34
CA ILE A 454 16.04 11.48 8.89
C ILE A 454 16.83 10.49 8.05
N VAL A 455 17.64 9.65 8.72
CA VAL A 455 18.19 8.42 8.13
C VAL A 455 17.91 7.25 9.08
N GLY A 456 17.11 6.30 8.63
CA GLY A 456 16.59 5.21 9.45
C GLY A 456 17.39 3.92 9.43
N GLY A 457 18.53 3.87 8.75
CA GLY A 457 19.35 2.67 8.63
C GLY A 457 20.75 2.97 8.15
N LEU A 458 21.67 2.03 8.37
CA LEU A 458 23.04 2.06 7.92
C LEU A 458 23.17 1.37 6.55
N GLY A 459 23.92 1.97 5.63
CA GLY A 459 24.11 1.48 4.27
C GLY A 459 23.08 2.03 3.28
N GLU A 460 23.14 1.51 2.06
CA GLU A 460 22.25 1.94 0.97
C GLU A 460 20.80 1.52 1.21
N LYS A 461 19.88 2.46 1.03
CA LYS A 461 18.44 2.20 1.07
C LYS A 461 17.97 1.70 -0.30
N ASN A 462 17.52 0.47 -0.36
CA ASN A 462 17.17 -0.20 -1.62
C ASN A 462 15.66 -0.41 -1.85
N LYS A 463 14.82 -0.01 -0.87
CA LYS A 463 13.35 -0.11 -0.95
C LYS A 463 12.71 1.12 -0.31
N SER A 464 11.66 1.66 -0.94
CA SER A 464 10.78 2.66 -0.32
C SER A 464 9.97 2.02 0.83
N LEU A 465 9.55 2.84 1.80
CA LEU A 465 8.80 2.43 2.99
C LEU A 465 9.48 1.28 3.76
N SER A 466 10.80 1.26 3.75
CA SER A 466 11.58 0.30 4.54
C SER A 466 11.64 0.72 6.00
N LEU A 467 12.06 -0.21 6.89
CA LEU A 467 12.11 0.01 8.34
C LEU A 467 12.92 1.26 8.71
N ASN A 468 12.24 2.29 9.17
CA ASN A 468 12.83 3.54 9.61
C ASN A 468 13.06 3.53 11.12
N ARG A 469 14.30 3.23 11.54
CA ARG A 469 14.65 3.10 12.97
C ARG A 469 14.67 4.43 13.71
N ALA A 470 14.77 5.55 13.01
CA ALA A 470 14.70 6.87 13.63
C ALA A 470 13.26 7.28 13.98
N TYR A 471 12.28 6.85 13.17
CA TYR A 471 10.90 7.32 13.23
C TYR A 471 9.91 6.32 13.85
N SER A 472 10.07 5.02 13.53
CA SER A 472 9.06 4.00 13.89
C SER A 472 9.54 2.95 14.90
N VAL A 473 10.85 2.90 15.23
CA VAL A 473 11.37 1.87 16.16
C VAL A 473 11.67 2.48 17.52
N THR A 474 11.07 1.90 18.55
CA THR A 474 11.30 2.30 19.94
C THR A 474 12.50 1.57 20.54
N ARG A 475 13.25 2.27 21.39
CA ARG A 475 14.37 1.73 22.17
C ARG A 475 14.38 2.35 23.55
N GLN A 476 14.88 1.60 24.52
CA GLN A 476 15.16 2.13 25.85
C GLN A 476 16.12 3.31 25.75
N THR A 477 15.79 4.41 26.44
CA THR A 477 16.56 5.65 26.35
C THR A 477 17.90 5.56 27.08
N GLY A 478 18.02 4.66 28.02
CA GLY A 478 19.18 4.63 28.91
C GLY A 478 19.38 5.99 29.60
N SER A 479 20.62 6.38 29.82
CA SER A 479 20.96 7.63 30.52
C SER A 479 20.57 8.91 29.82
N THR A 480 20.16 8.88 28.55
CA THR A 480 19.72 10.09 27.81
C THR A 480 18.42 10.70 28.37
N ILE A 481 17.63 9.94 29.14
CA ILE A 481 16.42 10.48 29.79
C ILE A 481 16.72 11.36 31.01
N LYS A 482 17.93 11.24 31.61
CA LYS A 482 18.26 11.93 32.86
C LYS A 482 18.07 13.45 32.77
N PRO A 483 18.61 14.14 31.75
CA PRO A 483 18.46 15.59 31.65
C PRO A 483 17.00 16.03 31.58
N ILE A 484 16.20 15.41 30.68
CA ILE A 484 14.82 15.85 30.40
C ILE A 484 13.82 15.43 31.50
N GLY A 485 14.14 14.42 32.29
CA GLY A 485 13.28 13.94 33.38
C GLY A 485 13.70 14.47 34.75
N ALA A 486 14.64 13.78 35.35
CA ALA A 486 14.99 14.03 36.74
C ALA A 486 15.64 15.42 36.95
N TYR A 487 16.63 15.79 36.12
CA TYR A 487 17.40 17.03 36.37
C TYR A 487 16.59 18.27 36.04
N ALA A 488 15.92 18.29 34.88
CA ALA A 488 15.07 19.43 34.50
C ALA A 488 14.01 19.74 35.54
N LEU A 489 13.25 18.72 35.97
CA LEU A 489 12.21 18.89 36.97
C LEU A 489 12.76 19.18 38.37
N GLY A 490 13.94 18.64 38.69
CA GLY A 490 14.61 18.94 39.97
C GLY A 490 14.98 20.42 40.06
N VAL A 491 15.42 21.04 38.98
CA VAL A 491 15.71 22.48 38.88
C VAL A 491 14.40 23.28 38.79
N GLU A 492 13.45 22.88 37.98
CA GLU A 492 12.15 23.54 37.79
C GLU A 492 11.37 23.68 39.10
N TYR A 493 11.40 22.65 39.92
CA TYR A 493 10.72 22.68 41.21
C TYR A 493 11.57 23.31 42.33
N GLY A 494 12.77 23.82 42.04
CA GLY A 494 13.67 24.42 43.01
C GLY A 494 14.20 23.43 44.05
N LEU A 495 14.13 22.12 43.78
CA LEU A 495 14.60 21.08 44.70
C LEU A 495 16.11 20.95 44.71
N VAL A 496 16.74 21.24 43.60
CA VAL A 496 18.20 21.19 43.40
C VAL A 496 18.65 22.35 42.48
N ASN A 497 19.94 22.68 42.58
CA ASN A 497 20.65 23.54 41.65
C ASN A 497 22.03 22.96 41.34
N TRP A 498 22.76 23.53 40.40
CA TRP A 498 24.07 22.99 39.98
C TRP A 498 25.11 22.86 41.11
N SER A 499 24.99 23.65 42.17
CA SER A 499 25.88 23.59 43.31
C SER A 499 25.40 22.64 44.41
N THR A 500 24.21 22.05 44.28
CA THR A 500 23.68 21.11 45.26
C THR A 500 24.59 19.89 45.38
N MET A 501 25.06 19.63 46.60
CA MET A 501 25.92 18.48 46.91
C MET A 501 25.04 17.27 47.23
N LEU A 502 25.24 16.19 46.48
CA LEU A 502 24.54 14.92 46.69
C LEU A 502 25.56 13.80 46.90
N ASN A 503 25.25 12.92 47.84
CA ASN A 503 26.14 11.81 48.16
C ASN A 503 26.13 10.72 47.10
N ASN A 504 27.32 10.38 46.58
CA ASN A 504 27.56 9.32 45.61
C ASN A 504 27.57 7.95 46.28
N SER A 505 26.41 7.56 46.79
CA SER A 505 26.18 6.24 47.38
C SER A 505 24.89 5.63 46.87
N PRO A 506 24.72 4.30 46.90
CA PRO A 506 23.50 3.67 46.51
C PRO A 506 22.34 4.05 47.43
N LEU A 507 21.12 4.02 46.89
CA LEU A 507 19.91 4.07 47.68
C LEU A 507 19.64 2.66 48.19
N TYR A 508 19.63 2.51 49.53
CA TYR A 508 19.14 1.29 50.16
C TYR A 508 17.65 1.46 50.38
N GLN A 509 16.86 0.59 49.80
CA GLN A 509 15.43 0.42 50.05
C GLN A 509 14.64 1.69 50.43
N LYS A 510 13.86 2.20 49.51
CA LYS A 510 12.60 2.87 49.83
C LYS A 510 11.47 1.85 49.88
N GLN A 511 10.42 2.17 50.62
CA GLN A 511 9.29 1.28 50.92
C GLN A 511 8.64 0.66 49.68
N ASP A 512 8.79 1.33 48.50
CA ASP A 512 8.12 0.98 47.25
C ASP A 512 9.06 0.36 46.18
N MET A 513 10.37 0.29 46.43
CA MET A 513 11.34 -0.31 45.53
C MET A 513 12.12 -1.43 46.21
N VAL A 514 11.58 -2.60 46.15
CA VAL A 514 12.20 -3.79 46.68
C VAL A 514 13.04 -4.46 45.60
N ILE A 515 14.36 -4.22 45.61
CA ILE A 515 15.28 -4.89 44.70
C ILE A 515 15.77 -6.16 45.34
N ARG A 516 15.30 -7.28 44.83
CA ARG A 516 15.69 -8.60 45.27
C ARG A 516 16.95 -9.04 44.52
N ASP A 517 17.94 -9.59 45.27
CA ASP A 517 19.07 -10.28 44.66
C ASP A 517 18.65 -11.73 44.37
N GLU A 518 18.23 -11.96 43.12
CA GLU A 518 17.71 -13.27 42.69
C GLU A 518 18.75 -14.38 42.78
N ASP A 519 20.02 -14.07 42.43
CA ASP A 519 21.09 -15.05 42.47
C ASP A 519 21.40 -15.48 43.92
N TYR A 520 21.43 -14.52 44.82
CA TYR A 520 21.57 -14.81 46.26
C TYR A 520 20.38 -15.62 46.78
N CYS A 521 19.15 -15.23 46.43
CA CYS A 521 17.92 -15.93 46.81
C CYS A 521 17.91 -17.36 46.30
N ARG A 522 18.27 -17.57 45.04
CA ARG A 522 18.35 -18.91 44.44
C ARG A 522 19.39 -19.78 45.12
N LYS A 523 20.59 -19.24 45.30
CA LYS A 523 21.73 -19.95 45.88
C LYS A 523 21.50 -20.35 47.35
N ASN A 524 20.68 -19.58 48.06
CA ASN A 524 20.42 -19.82 49.49
C ASN A 524 19.01 -20.40 49.77
N GLY A 525 18.29 -20.86 48.72
CA GLY A 525 16.97 -21.47 48.87
C GLY A 525 15.86 -20.52 49.33
N LEU A 526 16.01 -19.22 49.07
CA LEU A 526 15.09 -18.16 49.50
C LEU A 526 14.07 -17.79 48.41
N MET A 527 14.05 -18.50 47.29
CA MET A 527 13.08 -18.28 46.22
C MET A 527 11.65 -18.60 46.71
N GLY A 528 10.69 -17.75 46.33
CA GLY A 528 9.29 -17.90 46.74
C GLY A 528 8.91 -17.28 48.08
N LEU A 529 9.90 -16.75 48.86
CA LEU A 529 9.60 -15.97 50.06
C LEU A 529 9.06 -14.58 49.66
N SER A 530 8.13 -14.08 50.48
CA SER A 530 7.63 -12.71 50.33
C SER A 530 8.72 -11.69 50.72
N ASP A 531 8.60 -10.48 50.21
CA ASP A 531 9.53 -9.38 50.50
C ASP A 531 9.66 -9.12 52.01
N LYS A 532 8.55 -9.27 52.75
CA LYS A 532 8.55 -9.15 54.22
C LYS A 532 9.44 -10.21 54.86
N GLN A 533 9.42 -11.43 54.37
CA GLN A 533 10.26 -12.53 54.89
C GLN A 533 11.73 -12.35 54.47
N LEU A 534 11.98 -11.91 53.23
CA LEU A 534 13.32 -11.67 52.72
C LEU A 534 14.05 -10.54 53.42
N ARG A 535 13.34 -9.55 53.99
CA ARG A 535 13.95 -8.46 54.80
C ARG A 535 14.73 -8.97 56.02
N ALA A 536 14.45 -10.17 56.51
CA ALA A 536 15.24 -10.81 57.53
C ALA A 536 16.63 -11.30 57.05
N TYR A 537 16.87 -11.28 55.74
CA TYR A 537 18.11 -11.72 55.11
C TYR A 537 18.77 -10.53 54.38
N PRO A 538 19.64 -9.76 55.04
CA PRO A 538 20.21 -8.53 54.47
C PRO A 538 20.85 -8.70 53.09
N ASN A 539 21.47 -9.85 52.83
CA ASN A 539 22.10 -10.17 51.55
C ASN A 539 21.10 -10.60 50.44
N ALA A 540 19.82 -10.81 50.76
CA ALA A 540 18.78 -11.02 49.76
C ALA A 540 18.42 -9.72 49.02
N TRP A 541 18.90 -8.61 49.52
CA TRP A 541 18.73 -7.27 48.94
C TRP A 541 20.05 -6.73 48.48
N ARG A 542 20.12 -6.23 47.23
CA ARG A 542 21.32 -5.61 46.69
C ARG A 542 21.24 -4.10 46.74
N SER A 543 22.42 -3.48 46.85
CA SER A 543 22.54 -2.03 46.65
C SER A 543 22.09 -1.62 45.26
N TRP A 544 21.42 -0.47 45.14
CA TRP A 544 20.92 0.09 43.87
C TRP A 544 20.96 1.62 43.95
N PRO A 545 21.23 2.32 42.85
CA PRO A 545 21.71 1.80 41.57
C PRO A 545 23.23 1.54 41.58
N ARG A 546 23.70 0.88 40.50
CA ARG A 546 25.12 0.85 40.15
C ARG A 546 25.43 1.96 39.15
N ASN A 547 26.59 2.61 39.29
CA ASN A 547 27.14 3.48 38.27
C ASN A 547 27.72 2.67 37.12
N TYR A 548 27.99 3.32 35.98
CA TYR A 548 28.70 2.71 34.87
C TYR A 548 30.05 2.14 35.37
N GLY A 549 30.42 0.96 34.90
CA GLY A 549 31.60 0.23 35.42
C GLY A 549 31.32 -0.63 36.65
N GLY A 550 30.04 -0.70 37.11
CA GLY A 550 29.57 -1.68 38.10
C GLY A 550 29.78 -1.30 39.54
N ASN A 551 30.33 -0.11 39.87
CA ASN A 551 30.53 0.36 41.23
C ASN A 551 29.25 0.99 41.82
N TYR A 552 29.15 1.03 43.14
CA TYR A 552 28.03 1.63 43.85
C TYR A 552 28.30 3.06 44.34
N GLY A 553 29.33 3.71 43.80
CA GLY A 553 29.80 5.02 44.26
C GLY A 553 30.84 4.88 45.39
N ASP A 554 31.38 6.00 45.80
CA ASP A 554 32.51 6.13 46.73
C ASP A 554 32.13 6.83 48.06
N ASN A 555 30.83 7.08 48.26
CA ASN A 555 30.28 7.84 49.38
C ASN A 555 30.78 9.30 49.46
N SER A 556 31.40 9.84 48.44
CA SER A 556 31.76 11.25 48.35
C SER A 556 30.55 12.12 48.06
N ASP A 557 30.58 13.37 48.50
CA ASP A 557 29.61 14.37 48.09
C ASP A 557 30.03 14.95 46.74
N VAL A 558 29.10 14.91 45.76
CA VAL A 558 29.31 15.31 44.36
C VAL A 558 28.37 16.44 44.04
N PRO A 559 28.84 17.57 43.46
CA PRO A 559 27.95 18.62 42.98
C PRO A 559 27.12 18.13 41.80
N LEU A 560 25.88 18.61 41.70
CA LEU A 560 24.89 18.16 40.72
C LEU A 560 25.42 18.14 39.29
N TRP A 561 26.08 19.24 38.87
CA TRP A 561 26.66 19.34 37.51
C TRP A 561 27.64 18.20 37.19
N ASN A 562 28.48 17.82 38.18
CA ASN A 562 29.43 16.72 38.00
C ASN A 562 28.72 15.35 37.99
N GLY A 563 27.66 15.22 38.77
CA GLY A 563 26.78 14.04 38.73
C GLY A 563 26.19 13.81 37.32
N LEU A 564 25.72 14.88 36.66
CA LEU A 564 25.21 14.80 35.30
C LEU A 564 26.35 14.57 34.29
N ALA A 565 27.41 15.35 34.34
CA ALA A 565 28.54 15.24 33.43
C ALA A 565 29.18 13.84 33.38
N ARG A 566 29.22 13.17 34.55
CA ARG A 566 29.70 11.78 34.70
C ARG A 566 28.61 10.76 34.54
N SER A 567 27.37 11.18 34.28
CA SER A 567 26.20 10.32 34.19
C SER A 567 26.03 9.36 35.38
N LEU A 568 26.29 9.84 36.61
CA LEU A 568 26.21 9.02 37.81
C LEU A 568 24.77 8.61 38.08
N ASN A 569 24.52 7.32 38.10
CA ASN A 569 23.18 6.76 38.39
C ASN A 569 22.75 7.04 39.83
N THR A 570 23.68 6.98 40.76
CA THR A 570 23.46 7.27 42.18
C THR A 570 22.96 8.71 42.39
N ILE A 571 23.53 9.68 41.71
CA ILE A 571 23.13 11.09 41.81
C ILE A 571 21.78 11.29 41.11
N ALA A 572 21.64 10.79 39.85
CA ALA A 572 20.40 10.93 39.08
C ALA A 572 19.18 10.34 39.80
N VAL A 573 19.32 9.17 40.38
CA VAL A 573 18.22 8.52 41.12
C VAL A 573 17.87 9.30 42.40
N ARG A 574 18.81 9.95 43.07
CA ARG A 574 18.53 10.82 44.22
C ARG A 574 17.72 12.04 43.81
N VAL A 575 18.06 12.66 42.65
CA VAL A 575 17.27 13.77 42.10
C VAL A 575 15.88 13.30 41.70
N GLY A 576 15.80 12.18 41.01
CA GLY A 576 14.51 11.59 40.58
C GLY A 576 13.63 11.18 41.78
N ASP A 577 14.24 10.79 42.88
CA ASP A 577 13.55 10.49 44.13
C ASP A 577 12.96 11.74 44.79
N LEU A 578 13.70 12.86 44.77
CA LEU A 578 13.20 14.15 45.25
C LEU A 578 12.03 14.66 44.41
N VAL A 579 12.10 14.49 43.07
CA VAL A 579 11.04 14.88 42.12
C VAL A 579 9.83 13.95 42.23
N GLY A 580 10.08 12.66 42.38
CA GLY A 580 9.07 11.59 42.36
C GLY A 580 8.88 10.99 40.97
N ALA A 581 8.93 9.66 40.85
CA ALA A 581 8.84 8.95 39.58
C ALA A 581 7.56 9.25 38.82
N SER A 582 6.41 9.38 39.48
CA SER A 582 5.13 9.72 38.86
C SER A 582 5.14 11.12 38.26
N ASN A 583 5.79 12.09 38.89
CA ASN A 583 5.90 13.45 38.36
C ASN A 583 6.78 13.46 37.08
N ILE A 584 7.88 12.71 37.10
CA ILE A 584 8.74 12.54 35.93
C ILE A 584 7.97 11.85 34.80
N PHE A 585 7.26 10.75 35.10
CA PHE A 585 6.45 10.05 34.11
C PHE A 585 5.41 10.98 33.47
N ASN A 586 4.63 11.69 34.29
CA ASN A 586 3.60 12.60 33.78
C ASN A 586 4.19 13.69 32.91
N PHE A 587 5.36 14.23 33.26
CA PHE A 587 6.02 15.24 32.46
C PHE A 587 6.50 14.68 31.11
N VAL A 588 7.25 13.57 31.11
CA VAL A 588 7.77 13.03 29.85
C VAL A 588 6.67 12.43 28.97
N TYR A 589 5.63 11.83 29.55
CA TYR A 589 4.52 11.22 28.82
C TYR A 589 3.52 12.25 28.29
N ASN A 590 3.02 13.14 29.14
CA ASN A 590 1.96 14.08 28.77
C ASN A 590 2.51 15.40 28.22
N THR A 591 3.61 15.93 28.79
CA THR A 591 4.16 17.22 28.37
C THR A 591 5.17 17.05 27.22
N LEU A 592 6.04 16.06 27.25
CA LEU A 592 7.00 15.83 26.15
C LEU A 592 6.50 14.80 25.13
N GLN A 593 5.25 14.34 25.26
CA GLN A 593 4.57 13.43 24.34
C GLN A 593 5.32 12.13 24.01
N LEU A 594 6.08 11.59 25.00
CA LEU A 594 6.72 10.29 24.84
C LEU A 594 5.69 9.16 24.99
N ASN A 595 4.71 9.10 24.09
CA ASN A 595 3.47 8.32 24.18
C ASN A 595 3.65 6.81 24.03
N THR A 596 4.86 6.34 23.69
CA THR A 596 5.19 4.91 23.58
C THR A 596 5.60 4.29 24.94
N LEU A 597 5.71 5.08 26.00
CA LEU A 597 5.95 4.62 27.36
C LEU A 597 4.72 3.89 27.91
N ASP A 598 4.96 2.84 28.70
CA ASP A 598 3.88 2.06 29.34
C ASP A 598 3.41 2.75 30.64
N PRO A 599 2.14 3.21 30.72
CA PRO A 599 1.66 3.96 31.89
C PRO A 599 1.54 3.10 33.17
N VAL A 600 1.68 1.78 33.08
CA VAL A 600 1.62 0.87 34.23
C VAL A 600 3.02 0.45 34.65
N ASN A 601 3.87 0.09 33.68
CA ASN A 601 5.16 -0.54 33.97
C ASN A 601 6.33 0.47 34.01
N ASP A 602 6.17 1.65 33.38
CA ASP A 602 7.26 2.62 33.26
C ASP A 602 7.26 3.72 34.36
N VAL A 603 6.30 3.71 35.29
CA VAL A 603 6.18 4.67 36.38
C VAL A 603 7.13 4.29 37.56
N GLY A 604 8.42 4.23 37.30
CA GLY A 604 9.42 3.87 38.30
C GLY A 604 10.72 4.65 38.11
N LEU A 605 11.53 4.75 39.20
CA LEU A 605 12.82 5.46 39.13
C LEU A 605 13.80 4.80 38.15
N ALA A 606 13.77 3.47 38.02
CA ALA A 606 14.63 2.77 37.09
C ALA A 606 14.26 3.13 35.64
N GLN A 607 12.97 3.20 35.32
CA GLN A 607 12.46 3.53 33.99
C GLN A 607 12.62 5.02 33.66
N MET A 608 12.24 5.88 34.60
CA MET A 608 12.18 7.34 34.38
C MET A 608 13.50 8.06 34.61
N VAL A 609 14.46 7.46 35.25
CA VAL A 609 15.76 8.11 35.53
C VAL A 609 16.91 7.39 34.86
N MET A 610 16.87 6.07 34.76
CA MET A 610 17.95 5.29 34.16
C MET A 610 17.60 4.76 32.78
N GLY A 611 16.36 4.98 32.31
CA GLY A 611 15.91 4.69 30.97
C GLY A 611 15.73 3.20 30.67
N SER A 612 15.37 2.40 31.68
CA SER A 612 15.06 0.97 31.49
C SER A 612 13.56 0.76 31.26
N GLN A 613 12.99 1.50 30.27
CA GLN A 613 11.59 1.43 29.91
C GLN A 613 11.22 0.09 29.28
N THR A 614 9.94 -0.25 29.32
CA THR A 614 9.38 -1.49 28.74
C THR A 614 9.57 -1.54 27.23
N HIS A 615 9.14 -0.51 26.52
CA HIS A 615 9.28 -0.39 25.07
C HIS A 615 10.28 0.69 24.66
N GLY A 616 10.40 1.74 25.48
CA GLY A 616 11.21 2.91 25.21
C GLY A 616 10.52 3.88 24.25
N VAL A 617 11.30 4.71 23.57
CA VAL A 617 10.82 5.77 22.66
C VAL A 617 11.59 5.76 21.35
N THR A 618 11.03 6.42 20.31
CA THR A 618 11.75 6.59 19.06
C THR A 618 12.83 7.66 19.18
N PRO A 619 13.92 7.60 18.40
CA PRO A 619 14.92 8.67 18.33
C PRO A 619 14.31 10.03 18.03
N THR A 620 13.31 10.12 17.13
CA THR A 620 12.62 11.37 16.79
C THR A 620 11.91 11.98 18.01
N ALA A 621 11.12 11.17 18.74
CA ALA A 621 10.42 11.65 19.93
C ALA A 621 11.40 12.09 21.02
N LEU A 622 12.50 11.34 21.20
CA LEU A 622 13.52 11.71 22.20
C LEU A 622 14.26 13.00 21.81
N ALA A 623 14.63 13.16 20.55
CA ALA A 623 15.26 14.39 20.05
C ALA A 623 14.33 15.60 20.22
N ALA A 624 13.02 15.43 19.91
CA ALA A 624 12.02 16.47 20.12
C ALA A 624 11.94 16.88 21.61
N ALA A 625 12.04 15.93 22.53
CA ALA A 625 12.01 16.24 23.96
C ALA A 625 13.15 17.14 24.44
N PHE A 626 14.29 17.18 23.75
CA PHE A 626 15.41 18.03 24.08
C PHE A 626 15.27 19.51 23.63
N GLN A 627 14.25 19.86 22.85
CA GLN A 627 13.94 21.26 22.46
C GLN A 627 13.78 22.16 23.68
N ILE A 628 13.21 21.62 24.78
CA ILE A 628 12.90 22.32 26.01
C ILE A 628 14.09 23.07 26.63
N PHE A 629 15.31 22.71 26.25
CA PHE A 629 16.52 23.38 26.79
C PHE A 629 16.91 24.64 26.04
N TYR A 630 16.24 24.96 24.91
CA TYR A 630 16.51 26.20 24.21
C TYR A 630 15.86 27.41 24.92
N ASP A 631 14.55 27.38 25.10
CA ASP A 631 13.76 28.46 25.71
C ASP A 631 12.64 27.97 26.65
N GLY A 632 12.62 26.69 26.91
CA GLY A 632 11.61 26.03 27.74
C GLY A 632 10.37 25.59 26.97
N GLN A 633 10.27 25.85 25.64
CA GLN A 633 9.14 25.42 24.83
C GLN A 633 9.33 24.00 24.29
N TYR A 634 8.21 23.33 24.10
CA TYR A 634 8.13 22.09 23.37
C TYR A 634 7.17 22.28 22.20
N THR A 635 7.60 21.92 21.01
CA THR A 635 6.79 21.90 19.80
C THR A 635 6.70 20.47 19.30
N THR A 636 5.49 20.02 18.99
CA THR A 636 5.27 18.67 18.43
C THR A 636 6.07 18.52 17.13
N PRO A 637 6.90 17.47 17.00
CA PRO A 637 7.68 17.26 15.79
C PRO A 637 6.80 17.01 14.59
N HIS A 638 7.15 17.56 13.43
CA HIS A 638 6.40 17.45 12.19
C HIS A 638 7.32 17.47 10.96
N LEU A 639 6.84 16.89 9.86
CA LEU A 639 7.59 16.67 8.62
C LEU A 639 7.13 17.58 7.47
N TYR A 640 6.01 18.30 7.64
CA TYR A 640 5.50 19.26 6.66
C TYR A 640 4.83 20.44 7.36
N THR A 641 4.72 21.55 6.65
CA THR A 641 4.00 22.75 7.12
C THR A 641 2.62 22.85 6.48
N ARG A 642 2.51 22.61 5.18
CA ARG A 642 1.26 22.69 4.43
C ARG A 642 1.19 21.68 3.31
N VAL A 643 -0.04 21.29 2.96
CA VAL A 643 -0.37 20.55 1.75
C VAL A 643 -1.36 21.39 0.95
N LEU A 644 -1.04 21.68 -0.28
CA LEU A 644 -1.90 22.41 -1.20
C LEU A 644 -2.56 21.43 -2.17
N ASP A 645 -3.81 21.69 -2.53
CA ASP A 645 -4.50 20.98 -3.59
C ASP A 645 -4.05 21.46 -4.99
N ARG A 646 -4.62 20.91 -6.05
CA ARG A 646 -4.30 21.28 -7.45
C ARG A 646 -4.56 22.74 -7.78
N ASP A 647 -5.52 23.33 -7.11
CA ASP A 647 -5.93 24.72 -7.32
C ASP A 647 -5.10 25.69 -6.47
N GLY A 648 -4.16 25.17 -5.66
CA GLY A 648 -3.32 25.94 -4.76
C GLY A 648 -4.00 26.33 -3.44
N ASN A 649 -5.15 25.73 -3.11
CA ASN A 649 -5.79 25.94 -1.82
C ASN A 649 -5.15 25.05 -0.76
N ILE A 650 -5.17 25.51 0.50
CA ILE A 650 -4.68 24.72 1.62
C ILE A 650 -5.60 23.51 1.84
N TYR A 651 -5.07 22.32 1.57
CA TYR A 651 -5.73 21.05 1.84
C TYR A 651 -5.47 20.57 3.28
N LEU A 652 -4.21 20.53 3.72
CA LEU A 652 -3.82 20.30 5.11
C LEU A 652 -2.88 21.41 5.56
N GLU A 653 -2.99 21.79 6.82
CA GLU A 653 -2.05 22.68 7.49
C GLU A 653 -1.63 22.01 8.78
N ASN A 654 -0.33 21.85 8.96
CA ASN A 654 0.18 21.28 10.20
C ASN A 654 0.09 22.33 11.31
N ASN A 655 -0.86 22.13 12.20
CA ASN A 655 -1.05 22.96 13.38
C ASN A 655 -0.23 22.42 14.55
N SER A 656 1.11 22.37 14.38
CA SER A 656 2.00 21.94 15.45
C SER A 656 1.74 22.79 16.70
N THR A 657 1.45 22.10 17.82
CA THR A 657 1.23 22.78 19.09
C THR A 657 2.56 23.09 19.76
N SER A 658 2.80 24.36 20.03
CA SER A 658 3.92 24.82 20.84
C SER A 658 3.43 25.31 22.20
N TYR A 659 4.07 24.90 23.26
CA TYR A 659 3.72 25.29 24.63
C TYR A 659 4.91 25.28 25.57
N GLN A 660 4.81 26.07 26.65
CA GLN A 660 5.86 26.16 27.66
C GLN A 660 5.88 24.88 28.51
N ALA A 661 6.94 24.09 28.38
CA ALA A 661 7.18 22.86 29.13
C ALA A 661 8.01 23.12 30.39
N LEU A 662 9.00 24.01 30.32
CA LEU A 662 9.81 24.48 31.44
C LEU A 662 9.83 26.00 31.47
N THR A 663 10.10 26.58 32.62
CA THR A 663 10.36 28.03 32.68
C THR A 663 11.62 28.38 31.87
N PRO A 664 11.69 29.56 31.24
CA PRO A 664 12.88 30.01 30.52
C PRO A 664 14.14 30.01 31.40
N ASP A 665 13.99 30.30 32.70
CA ASP A 665 15.10 30.26 33.66
C ASP A 665 15.64 28.83 33.83
N THR A 666 14.77 27.84 33.96
CA THR A 666 15.19 26.44 34.01
C THR A 666 15.83 25.99 32.72
N ALA A 667 15.24 26.33 31.57
CA ALA A 667 15.84 26.02 30.26
C ALA A 667 17.24 26.59 30.13
N TYR A 668 17.44 27.86 30.48
CA TYR A 668 18.73 28.53 30.47
C TYR A 668 19.76 27.88 31.41
N VAL A 669 19.32 27.47 32.60
CA VAL A 669 20.20 26.80 33.58
C VAL A 669 20.60 25.39 33.11
N MET A 670 19.71 24.71 32.39
CA MET A 670 19.94 23.34 31.90
C MET A 670 20.72 23.27 30.60
N ASN A 671 20.68 24.33 29.76
CA ASN A 671 21.44 24.44 28.52
C ASN A 671 22.92 24.72 28.80
#